data_a2f48b4491b65e54c6efb98dae9bed6b
#
_entry.id   a2f48b4491b65e54c6efb98dae9bed6b
#
_cell.length_a   1.000
_cell.length_b   1.000
_cell.length_c   1.000
_cell.angle_alpha   90.00
_cell.angle_beta   90.00
_cell.angle_gamma   90.00
#
_symmetry.space_group_name_H-M   'P 1'
#
loop_
_entity.id
_entity.type
_entity.pdbx_description
1 polymer ?
#
loop_
_entity_poly.entity_id
_entity_poly.type
_entity_poly.pdbx_seq_one_letter_code
_entity_poly.pdbx_strand_id
1 'polypeptide(L)'
;MNPYPGNPLIYAPLKENEIRLLTLQHVPQTDGDKESLVSCQLETIALNSVQPTPQDGRWPGFDQAQLDFSILFKPKKRHILIGAPERSWNSYVESVNLQIAQNSPASGTNETDTGTSNSLSHKYLALSYAWGSVDGQRKIVMNGVEIEVRPNLYAALLELRKSPWIQRGVRLWIDALCINQDDIDEREQQVRIMRSIYKTAWQVVVWLGPSTESTSLAYTALAWLGRAIGSGDNLREFAAKYGPEHHVFDAAPVILDPYSLPWRDDVYSALRSFFACDYWHRLWILQELAMANVDAPVLWGNHSIPLREIWVACEAINENEGTVTENMATTGDDVDHHSSTLTIDRRLEERHATPGQQWKHLIRIKHLRENKGVGVEFALPSFELARQAQATDSRDKVYGILGIPGVEQLVTMEPKYRVDVADVYIDFTRKIVLNNGLDIVRLVHSPVKPVMLSWFNVDNPLWIRRLVGPRYKDVADACTHNLPSWAVCWSCKCAPLARLPRKYQAHNGLPPANVDFSDDRILSLQAVFVDKITNLSAFNILEADESYPRNGRPDPSIPNAYGDLDGLKEAFWRTIVADSTSMGEAPPPSWKLLVEQRRWSAFGTSEMIGPSINFGLHSFALRNLKLLLPGGYRLGDLLGYKGCDQAWGGNRKSDVSEHHSEADERDAVSWAVNVLAWRRFVVTETGRLGLTVAAAMDGDTVAVLPGCTTPVVIRHVGPGWKLIGEIFVYGLMSGETATMVGSGAAEVREVKLY
;
A
#
# COMPACT_ATOMS: atom_id res chain seq x y z
N MET A 1 -10.56 19.07 19.50
CA MET A 1 -10.83 19.24 20.95
C MET A 1 -11.43 17.94 21.42
N ASN A 2 -10.89 17.36 22.49
CA ASN A 2 -11.41 16.15 23.11
C ASN A 2 -12.74 16.49 23.79
N PRO A 3 -13.82 15.71 23.64
CA PRO A 3 -15.08 15.99 24.28
C PRO A 3 -15.11 15.71 25.81
N TYR A 4 -13.99 15.24 26.38
CA TYR A 4 -13.92 14.83 27.78
C TYR A 4 -12.90 15.68 28.54
N PRO A 5 -13.29 16.78 29.22
CA PRO A 5 -12.39 17.43 30.14
C PRO A 5 -12.00 16.45 31.25
N GLY A 6 -10.69 16.27 31.46
CA GLY A 6 -10.13 15.30 32.42
C GLY A 6 -10.79 15.45 33.79
N ASN A 7 -11.71 14.55 34.10
CA ASN A 7 -12.36 14.53 35.41
C ASN A 7 -11.43 13.81 36.40
N PRO A 8 -10.89 14.51 37.41
CA PRO A 8 -9.98 13.92 38.41
C PRO A 8 -10.60 12.78 39.20
N LEU A 9 -11.91 12.61 39.20
CA LEU A 9 -12.60 11.46 39.79
C LEU A 9 -12.46 10.18 38.96
N ILE A 10 -12.05 10.29 37.68
CA ILE A 10 -11.91 9.16 36.77
C ILE A 10 -10.43 8.78 36.57
N TYR A 11 -9.58 9.77 36.38
CA TYR A 11 -8.19 9.59 36.00
C TYR A 11 -7.21 9.93 37.14
N ALA A 12 -6.86 8.94 37.97
CA ALA A 12 -5.69 9.07 38.83
C ALA A 12 -4.40 9.04 38.00
N PRO A 13 -3.37 9.84 38.35
CA PRO A 13 -2.10 9.85 37.63
C PRO A 13 -1.48 8.45 37.52
N LEU A 14 -0.96 8.10 36.32
CA LEU A 14 -0.24 6.87 36.08
C LEU A 14 1.26 7.03 36.39
N LYS A 15 1.86 6.00 36.99
CA LYS A 15 3.31 5.87 37.08
C LYS A 15 3.87 5.29 35.78
N GLU A 16 5.19 5.28 35.67
CA GLU A 16 5.86 4.67 34.54
C GLU A 16 5.48 3.18 34.40
N ASN A 17 5.14 2.74 33.20
CA ASN A 17 4.67 1.40 32.89
C ASN A 17 3.35 0.96 33.58
N GLU A 18 2.57 1.89 34.07
CA GLU A 18 1.19 1.63 34.48
C GLU A 18 0.21 1.90 33.33
N ILE A 19 -0.84 1.08 33.28
CA ILE A 19 -1.97 1.23 32.39
C ILE A 19 -3.28 1.14 33.16
N ARG A 20 -4.38 1.65 32.59
CA ARG A 20 -5.71 1.39 33.11
C ARG A 20 -6.38 0.30 32.31
N LEU A 21 -7.09 -0.57 32.98
CA LEU A 21 -7.96 -1.58 32.37
C LEU A 21 -9.41 -1.32 32.80
N LEU A 22 -10.31 -1.62 31.88
CA LEU A 22 -11.75 -1.40 32.01
C LEU A 22 -12.44 -2.72 32.26
N THR A 23 -13.28 -2.80 33.29
CA THR A 23 -14.20 -3.91 33.53
C THR A 23 -15.60 -3.47 33.19
N LEU A 24 -16.28 -4.18 32.27
CA LEU A 24 -17.68 -3.96 31.96
C LEU A 24 -18.56 -4.62 33.03
N GLN A 25 -19.46 -3.84 33.62
CA GLN A 25 -20.39 -4.34 34.63
C GLN A 25 -21.64 -4.92 33.97
N HIS A 26 -22.10 -6.03 34.49
CA HIS A 26 -23.38 -6.59 34.11
C HIS A 26 -24.49 -5.84 34.87
N VAL A 27 -25.21 -4.96 34.16
CA VAL A 27 -26.42 -4.36 34.69
C VAL A 27 -27.58 -5.27 34.31
N PRO A 28 -28.32 -5.84 35.27
CA PRO A 28 -29.52 -6.62 34.95
C PRO A 28 -30.53 -5.73 34.22
N GLN A 29 -31.07 -6.22 33.11
CA GLN A 29 -32.13 -5.50 32.39
C GLN A 29 -33.37 -5.50 33.29
N THR A 30 -33.80 -4.35 33.76
CA THR A 30 -35.14 -4.15 34.34
C THR A 30 -36.12 -3.93 33.18
N ASP A 31 -37.21 -4.67 33.17
CA ASP A 31 -38.29 -4.52 32.20
C ASP A 31 -38.79 -3.08 32.15
N GLY A 32 -38.47 -2.36 31.12
CA GLY A 32 -38.99 -1.01 30.87
C GLY A 32 -38.02 -0.01 30.25
N ASP A 33 -36.71 -0.13 30.38
CA ASP A 33 -35.75 0.81 29.82
C ASP A 33 -35.32 0.43 28.39
N LYS A 34 -35.68 1.25 27.42
CA LYS A 34 -35.35 1.06 26.00
C LYS A 34 -33.87 1.28 25.63
N GLU A 35 -33.06 1.89 26.50
CA GLU A 35 -31.61 2.06 26.32
C GLU A 35 -30.86 1.28 27.40
N SER A 36 -30.08 0.28 26.99
CA SER A 36 -29.25 -0.49 27.90
C SER A 36 -28.05 0.34 28.36
N LEU A 37 -28.08 0.80 29.64
CA LEU A 37 -26.99 1.52 30.27
C LEU A 37 -25.69 0.66 30.21
N VAL A 38 -24.60 1.24 29.71
CA VAL A 38 -23.26 0.64 29.79
C VAL A 38 -22.58 1.21 31.04
N SER A 39 -22.25 0.34 31.99
CA SER A 39 -21.49 0.72 33.20
C SER A 39 -20.14 0.01 33.21
N CYS A 40 -19.08 0.71 33.61
CA CYS A 40 -17.74 0.18 33.65
C CYS A 40 -16.91 0.79 34.77
N GLN A 41 -15.86 0.08 35.17
CA GLN A 41 -14.88 0.51 36.16
C GLN A 41 -13.48 0.48 35.55
N LEU A 42 -12.69 1.52 35.86
CA LEU A 42 -11.27 1.59 35.55
C LEU A 42 -10.43 1.18 36.77
N GLU A 43 -9.46 0.33 36.51
CA GLU A 43 -8.47 -0.12 37.49
C GLU A 43 -7.08 0.12 36.94
N THR A 44 -6.16 0.67 37.75
CA THR A 44 -4.75 0.87 37.39
C THR A 44 -3.94 -0.38 37.72
N ILE A 45 -3.14 -0.82 36.77
CA ILE A 45 -2.21 -1.95 36.96
C ILE A 45 -0.83 -1.64 36.37
N ALA A 46 0.19 -2.29 36.89
CA ALA A 46 1.52 -2.27 36.28
C ALA A 46 1.53 -3.23 35.09
N LEU A 47 1.91 -2.77 33.90
CA LEU A 47 1.94 -3.58 32.68
C LEU A 47 2.86 -4.82 32.84
N ASN A 48 3.96 -4.68 33.56
CA ASN A 48 4.90 -5.78 33.85
C ASN A 48 4.29 -6.87 34.77
N SER A 49 3.19 -6.60 35.45
CA SER A 49 2.49 -7.60 36.27
C SER A 49 1.62 -8.54 35.42
N VAL A 50 1.39 -8.19 34.17
CA VAL A 50 0.66 -9.03 33.22
C VAL A 50 1.66 -9.97 32.57
N GLN A 51 1.56 -11.26 32.86
CA GLN A 51 2.37 -12.25 32.15
C GLN A 51 1.88 -12.37 30.71
N PRO A 52 2.78 -12.28 29.69
CA PRO A 52 2.42 -12.63 28.33
C PRO A 52 2.07 -14.11 28.31
N THR A 53 0.79 -14.42 28.34
CA THR A 53 0.30 -15.78 28.12
C THR A 53 0.32 -16.07 26.64
N PRO A 54 0.69 -17.32 26.20
CA PRO A 54 0.48 -17.73 24.83
C PRO A 54 -0.97 -17.45 24.44
N GLN A 55 -1.13 -16.87 23.27
CA GLN A 55 -2.46 -16.48 22.79
C GLN A 55 -3.14 -17.73 22.20
N ASP A 56 -3.56 -18.63 23.04
CA ASP A 56 -4.20 -19.91 22.72
C ASP A 56 -5.75 -19.87 22.80
N GLY A 57 -6.29 -18.71 23.18
CA GLY A 57 -7.73 -18.53 23.32
C GLY A 57 -8.43 -18.26 21.98
N ARG A 58 -9.14 -19.24 21.44
CA ARG A 58 -10.06 -19.03 20.31
C ARG A 58 -11.23 -18.15 20.73
N TRP A 59 -11.59 -17.18 19.89
CA TRP A 59 -12.75 -16.34 20.13
C TRP A 59 -14.02 -17.19 20.16
N PRO A 60 -14.87 -17.06 21.19
CA PRO A 60 -16.14 -17.79 21.24
C PRO A 60 -17.02 -17.38 20.07
N GLY A 61 -17.49 -18.33 19.30
CA GLY A 61 -18.37 -18.08 18.15
C GLY A 61 -17.76 -18.33 16.78
N PHE A 62 -16.43 -18.51 16.64
CA PHE A 62 -15.85 -18.91 15.36
C PHE A 62 -16.35 -20.25 14.83
N ASP A 63 -16.69 -21.19 15.75
CA ASP A 63 -17.13 -22.54 15.41
C ASP A 63 -18.66 -22.66 15.28
N GLN A 64 -19.43 -21.63 15.65
CA GLN A 64 -20.89 -21.73 15.76
C GLN A 64 -21.68 -21.24 14.54
N ALA A 65 -21.07 -20.46 13.64
CA ALA A 65 -21.77 -20.06 12.43
C ALA A 65 -21.59 -21.15 11.35
N GLN A 66 -22.56 -22.03 11.21
CA GLN A 66 -22.78 -22.76 9.95
C GLN A 66 -23.08 -21.69 8.89
N LEU A 67 -22.01 -21.19 8.23
CA LEU A 67 -22.16 -20.23 7.14
C LEU A 67 -22.77 -20.98 5.94
N ASP A 68 -23.87 -20.48 5.44
CA ASP A 68 -24.47 -20.99 4.20
C ASP A 68 -23.75 -20.35 3.01
N PHE A 69 -22.75 -21.05 2.46
CA PHE A 69 -21.99 -20.59 1.31
C PHE A 69 -22.81 -20.57 0.01
N SER A 70 -23.97 -21.22 -0.03
CA SER A 70 -24.82 -21.23 -1.24
C SER A 70 -25.32 -19.84 -1.63
N ILE A 71 -25.41 -18.92 -0.68
CA ILE A 71 -25.85 -17.54 -0.88
C ILE A 71 -24.90 -16.73 -1.77
N LEU A 72 -23.64 -17.15 -1.92
CA LEU A 72 -22.63 -16.45 -2.70
C LEU A 72 -22.85 -16.57 -4.21
N PHE A 73 -23.53 -17.62 -4.66
CA PHE A 73 -23.57 -18.00 -6.05
C PHE A 73 -24.85 -17.55 -6.77
N LYS A 74 -24.72 -17.19 -8.06
CA LYS A 74 -25.87 -16.82 -8.90
C LYS A 74 -26.86 -18.00 -9.00
N PRO A 75 -28.15 -17.80 -8.69
CA PRO A 75 -29.13 -18.83 -8.96
C PRO A 75 -29.17 -19.09 -10.47
N LYS A 76 -29.15 -20.36 -10.91
CA LYS A 76 -29.28 -20.72 -12.32
C LYS A 76 -30.51 -20.05 -12.92
N LYS A 77 -30.34 -19.04 -13.78
CA LYS A 77 -31.38 -18.70 -14.75
C LYS A 77 -31.56 -19.94 -15.61
N ARG A 78 -32.76 -20.51 -15.59
CA ARG A 78 -33.15 -21.60 -16.50
C ARG A 78 -32.99 -21.12 -17.95
N HIS A 79 -31.78 -21.14 -18.47
CA HIS A 79 -31.61 -21.27 -19.90
C HIS A 79 -31.85 -22.75 -20.17
N ILE A 80 -33.00 -23.03 -20.79
CA ILE A 80 -33.38 -24.32 -21.32
C ILE A 80 -32.33 -24.72 -22.35
N LEU A 81 -31.25 -25.34 -21.92
CA LEU A 81 -30.39 -26.16 -22.75
C LEU A 81 -30.75 -27.60 -22.43
N ILE A 82 -31.49 -28.18 -23.33
CA ILE A 82 -31.92 -29.55 -23.34
C ILE A 82 -30.68 -30.46 -23.23
N GLY A 83 -30.50 -31.15 -22.09
CA GLY A 83 -29.59 -32.27 -21.98
C GLY A 83 -28.47 -32.26 -20.97
N ALA A 84 -28.24 -31.21 -20.17
CA ALA A 84 -27.21 -31.24 -19.11
C ALA A 84 -27.82 -31.71 -17.79
N PRO A 85 -27.23 -32.71 -17.10
CA PRO A 85 -27.79 -33.21 -15.85
C PRO A 85 -27.69 -32.18 -14.73
N GLU A 86 -28.79 -31.96 -14.03
CA GLU A 86 -28.96 -31.08 -12.86
C GLU A 86 -28.01 -31.38 -11.69
N ARG A 87 -27.25 -32.47 -11.79
CA ARG A 87 -26.38 -32.99 -10.71
C ARG A 87 -25.06 -32.25 -10.54
N SER A 88 -24.54 -31.50 -11.51
CA SER A 88 -23.15 -31.04 -11.44
C SER A 88 -22.93 -29.85 -10.50
N TRP A 89 -23.90 -28.92 -10.38
CA TRP A 89 -23.73 -27.72 -9.53
C TRP A 89 -23.99 -28.00 -8.04
N ASN A 90 -25.05 -28.72 -7.72
CA ASN A 90 -25.34 -29.10 -6.33
C ASN A 90 -24.23 -30.01 -5.79
N SER A 91 -23.72 -30.91 -6.61
CA SER A 91 -22.59 -31.78 -6.29
C SER A 91 -21.29 -30.99 -6.07
N TYR A 92 -21.07 -29.91 -6.81
CA TYR A 92 -19.94 -29.01 -6.60
C TYR A 92 -20.04 -28.26 -5.27
N VAL A 93 -21.16 -27.61 -4.99
CA VAL A 93 -21.41 -26.92 -3.71
C VAL A 93 -21.31 -27.89 -2.53
N GLU A 94 -21.84 -29.09 -2.66
CA GLU A 94 -21.73 -30.14 -1.64
C GLU A 94 -20.28 -30.61 -1.46
N SER A 95 -19.51 -30.79 -2.55
CA SER A 95 -18.10 -31.19 -2.44
C SER A 95 -17.23 -30.10 -1.80
N VAL A 96 -17.48 -28.83 -2.12
CA VAL A 96 -16.80 -27.68 -1.48
C VAL A 96 -17.15 -27.59 0.00
N ASN A 97 -18.43 -27.74 0.35
CA ASN A 97 -18.87 -27.72 1.75
C ASN A 97 -18.29 -28.90 2.53
N LEU A 98 -18.22 -30.09 1.94
CA LEU A 98 -17.60 -31.29 2.53
C LEU A 98 -16.09 -31.07 2.75
N GLN A 99 -15.40 -30.50 1.81
CA GLN A 99 -13.96 -30.25 1.91
C GLN A 99 -13.64 -29.16 2.92
N ILE A 100 -14.44 -28.08 2.98
CA ILE A 100 -14.35 -27.06 4.02
C ILE A 100 -14.60 -27.70 5.41
N ALA A 101 -15.57 -28.59 5.51
CA ALA A 101 -15.85 -29.31 6.75
C ALA A 101 -14.72 -30.27 7.15
N GLN A 102 -14.04 -30.91 6.18
CA GLN A 102 -12.89 -31.79 6.41
C GLN A 102 -11.60 -31.02 6.74
N ASN A 103 -11.42 -29.84 6.16
CA ASN A 103 -10.26 -28.99 6.41
C ASN A 103 -10.45 -28.05 7.60
N SER A 104 -11.67 -27.94 8.14
CA SER A 104 -11.88 -27.32 9.44
C SER A 104 -11.12 -28.14 10.48
N PRO A 105 -10.19 -27.58 11.24
CA PRO A 105 -9.49 -28.31 12.28
C PRO A 105 -10.55 -28.98 13.14
N ALA A 106 -10.44 -30.33 13.28
CA ALA A 106 -11.33 -31.10 14.09
C ALA A 106 -11.59 -30.36 15.39
N SER A 107 -12.85 -30.16 15.74
CA SER A 107 -13.25 -29.57 17.01
C SER A 107 -12.48 -30.33 18.09
N GLY A 108 -11.32 -29.78 18.46
CA GLY A 108 -10.54 -30.30 19.58
C GLY A 108 -11.51 -30.36 20.73
N THR A 109 -11.62 -31.54 21.29
CA THR A 109 -12.39 -31.92 22.47
C THR A 109 -12.63 -30.70 23.36
N ASN A 110 -13.88 -30.40 23.64
CA ASN A 110 -14.31 -29.52 24.70
C ASN A 110 -13.48 -29.81 25.95
N GLU A 111 -12.31 -29.28 26.07
CA GLU A 111 -11.73 -29.06 27.36
C GLU A 111 -12.59 -27.96 27.97
N THR A 112 -13.58 -28.42 28.68
CA THR A 112 -14.20 -27.65 29.75
C THR A 112 -13.05 -27.25 30.64
N ASP A 113 -12.46 -26.08 30.37
CA ASP A 113 -11.49 -25.44 31.26
C ASP A 113 -12.24 -25.13 32.55
N THR A 114 -12.26 -26.15 33.44
CA THR A 114 -12.65 -26.01 34.84
C THR A 114 -11.55 -25.35 35.65
N GLY A 115 -10.59 -24.66 34.96
CA GLY A 115 -9.55 -23.85 35.53
C GLY A 115 -10.15 -22.69 36.34
N THR A 116 -9.88 -22.73 37.62
CA THR A 116 -10.29 -21.82 38.68
C THR A 116 -10.37 -20.36 38.21
N SER A 117 -11.41 -19.63 38.60
CA SER A 117 -11.74 -18.23 38.27
C SER A 117 -10.57 -17.23 38.50
N ASN A 118 -9.53 -17.61 39.20
CA ASN A 118 -8.32 -16.82 39.44
C ASN A 118 -7.39 -16.68 38.22
N SER A 119 -7.51 -17.52 37.19
CA SER A 119 -6.58 -17.46 36.04
C SER A 119 -6.97 -16.37 35.00
N LEU A 120 -8.18 -15.88 35.01
CA LEU A 120 -8.66 -14.88 34.03
C LEU A 120 -8.45 -13.42 34.49
N SER A 121 -8.31 -13.19 35.80
CA SER A 121 -8.17 -11.85 36.38
C SER A 121 -6.91 -11.09 35.96
N HIS A 122 -5.91 -11.79 35.42
CA HIS A 122 -4.67 -11.19 34.90
C HIS A 122 -4.69 -10.95 33.38
N LYS A 123 -5.77 -11.38 32.69
CA LYS A 123 -5.89 -11.25 31.24
C LYS A 123 -6.68 -9.99 30.86
N TYR A 124 -6.36 -9.41 29.70
CA TYR A 124 -7.15 -8.33 29.10
C TYR A 124 -7.20 -8.44 27.58
N LEU A 125 -8.27 -7.90 27.01
CA LEU A 125 -8.43 -7.73 25.56
C LEU A 125 -8.07 -6.29 25.21
N ALA A 126 -7.30 -6.07 24.15
CA ALA A 126 -7.04 -4.74 23.61
C ALA A 126 -8.00 -4.50 22.41
N LEU A 127 -8.81 -3.45 22.49
CA LEU A 127 -9.73 -3.08 21.41
C LEU A 127 -9.02 -2.24 20.37
N SER A 128 -9.06 -2.72 19.13
CA SER A 128 -8.61 -2.00 17.94
C SER A 128 -9.83 -1.59 17.11
N TYR A 129 -10.10 -0.28 16.99
CA TYR A 129 -11.32 0.22 16.35
C TYR A 129 -11.14 1.61 15.76
N ALA A 130 -12.00 2.04 14.85
CA ALA A 130 -12.05 3.42 14.40
C ALA A 130 -12.86 4.27 15.37
N TRP A 131 -12.36 5.44 15.77
CA TRP A 131 -13.10 6.32 16.69
C TRP A 131 -14.44 6.78 16.12
N GLY A 132 -14.55 6.95 14.79
CA GLY A 132 -15.77 7.34 14.10
C GLY A 132 -16.12 8.83 14.30
N SER A 133 -17.34 9.23 13.89
CA SER A 133 -17.84 10.59 14.04
C SER A 133 -17.96 11.01 15.50
N VAL A 134 -17.81 12.30 15.73
CA VAL A 134 -18.09 12.94 17.02
C VAL A 134 -19.60 13.21 17.22
N ASP A 135 -20.38 13.15 16.15
CA ASP A 135 -21.81 13.40 16.21
C ASP A 135 -22.58 12.21 16.79
N GLY A 136 -23.63 12.49 17.53
CA GLY A 136 -24.49 11.45 18.09
C GLY A 136 -23.88 10.70 19.28
N GLN A 137 -23.08 11.37 20.10
CA GLN A 137 -22.48 10.81 21.31
C GLN A 137 -23.50 10.08 22.19
N ARG A 138 -23.04 9.05 22.89
CA ARG A 138 -23.81 8.20 23.79
C ARG A 138 -23.25 8.25 25.20
N LYS A 139 -24.12 8.16 26.19
CA LYS A 139 -23.74 8.17 27.61
C LYS A 139 -23.41 6.78 28.11
N ILE A 140 -22.35 6.69 28.88
CA ILE A 140 -21.97 5.50 29.68
C ILE A 140 -21.64 5.98 31.10
N VAL A 141 -21.64 5.05 32.06
CA VAL A 141 -21.22 5.31 33.42
C VAL A 141 -19.83 4.71 33.64
N MET A 142 -18.84 5.54 33.99
CA MET A 142 -17.48 5.12 34.28
C MET A 142 -17.07 5.56 35.68
N ASN A 143 -16.74 4.59 36.55
CA ASN A 143 -16.47 4.84 37.97
C ASN A 143 -17.58 5.63 38.69
N GLY A 144 -18.85 5.40 38.32
CA GLY A 144 -20.01 6.11 38.87
C GLY A 144 -20.23 7.50 38.26
N VAL A 145 -19.45 7.96 37.31
CA VAL A 145 -19.58 9.25 36.63
C VAL A 145 -20.13 9.03 35.22
N GLU A 146 -21.13 9.79 34.85
CA GLU A 146 -21.65 9.76 33.47
C GLU A 146 -20.70 10.50 32.54
N ILE A 147 -20.29 9.83 31.48
CA ILE A 147 -19.44 10.37 30.42
C ILE A 147 -20.04 10.06 29.03
N GLU A 148 -19.69 10.87 28.06
CA GLU A 148 -20.12 10.68 26.68
C GLU A 148 -19.05 9.92 25.88
N VAL A 149 -19.44 8.97 25.06
CA VAL A 149 -18.57 8.22 24.14
C VAL A 149 -19.10 8.32 22.72
N ARG A 150 -18.20 8.16 21.74
CA ARG A 150 -18.62 8.18 20.34
C ARG A 150 -19.49 6.96 20.02
N PRO A 151 -20.42 7.08 19.05
CA PRO A 151 -21.38 6.03 18.73
C PRO A 151 -20.74 4.69 18.39
N ASN A 152 -19.60 4.71 17.68
CA ASN A 152 -18.91 3.48 17.29
C ASN A 152 -18.32 2.73 18.50
N LEU A 153 -17.75 3.46 19.46
CA LEU A 153 -17.28 2.84 20.72
C LEU A 153 -18.45 2.29 21.53
N TYR A 154 -19.55 3.05 21.64
CA TYR A 154 -20.73 2.58 22.35
C TYR A 154 -21.26 1.28 21.76
N ALA A 155 -21.36 1.17 20.43
CA ALA A 155 -21.77 -0.06 19.74
C ALA A 155 -20.80 -1.22 20.02
N ALA A 156 -19.48 -0.95 20.03
CA ALA A 156 -18.47 -1.96 20.38
C ALA A 156 -18.67 -2.48 21.82
N LEU A 157 -18.88 -1.60 22.77
CA LEU A 157 -19.10 -1.95 24.18
C LEU A 157 -20.35 -2.83 24.36
N LEU A 158 -21.45 -2.49 23.65
CA LEU A 158 -22.68 -3.29 23.66
C LEU A 158 -22.46 -4.72 23.09
N GLU A 159 -21.64 -4.84 22.05
CA GLU A 159 -21.36 -6.16 21.46
C GLU A 159 -20.40 -6.97 22.35
N LEU A 160 -19.30 -6.36 22.80
CA LEU A 160 -18.31 -7.00 23.65
C LEU A 160 -18.91 -7.50 24.98
N ARG A 161 -19.88 -6.78 25.54
CA ARG A 161 -20.59 -7.18 26.76
C ARG A 161 -21.25 -8.56 26.64
N LYS A 162 -21.61 -8.98 25.42
CA LYS A 162 -22.21 -10.30 25.16
C LYS A 162 -21.17 -11.44 25.19
N SER A 163 -19.88 -11.11 25.09
CA SER A 163 -18.82 -12.11 25.06
C SER A 163 -18.74 -12.87 26.39
N PRO A 164 -18.69 -14.21 26.35
CA PRO A 164 -18.52 -15.05 27.55
C PRO A 164 -17.25 -14.70 28.34
N TRP A 165 -16.20 -14.23 27.70
CA TRP A 165 -14.96 -13.82 28.39
C TRP A 165 -15.15 -12.56 29.22
N ILE A 166 -15.84 -11.58 28.67
CA ILE A 166 -16.16 -10.35 29.39
C ILE A 166 -17.10 -10.64 30.56
N GLN A 167 -18.10 -11.51 30.36
CA GLN A 167 -19.01 -11.95 31.43
C GLN A 167 -18.29 -12.72 32.55
N ARG A 168 -17.15 -13.35 32.26
CA ARG A 168 -16.27 -14.01 33.25
C ARG A 168 -15.23 -13.05 33.87
N GLY A 169 -15.30 -11.74 33.58
CA GLY A 169 -14.45 -10.72 34.18
C GLY A 169 -13.13 -10.45 33.46
N VAL A 170 -12.95 -10.90 32.21
CA VAL A 170 -11.81 -10.47 31.39
C VAL A 170 -11.93 -8.95 31.13
N ARG A 171 -10.86 -8.23 31.41
CA ARG A 171 -10.79 -6.76 31.31
C ARG A 171 -10.54 -6.30 29.89
N LEU A 172 -10.80 -5.04 29.63
CA LEU A 172 -10.57 -4.38 28.35
C LEU A 172 -9.52 -3.27 28.48
N TRP A 173 -8.70 -3.12 27.47
CA TRP A 173 -7.94 -1.91 27.22
C TRP A 173 -8.50 -1.22 25.99
N ILE A 174 -8.89 0.04 26.15
CA ILE A 174 -9.50 0.88 25.10
C ILE A 174 -8.84 2.25 25.19
N ASP A 175 -8.12 2.65 24.14
CA ASP A 175 -7.33 3.89 24.10
C ASP A 175 -8.12 5.14 24.53
N ALA A 176 -9.37 5.28 24.03
CA ALA A 176 -10.22 6.42 24.33
C ALA A 176 -10.71 6.48 25.79
N LEU A 177 -10.70 5.38 26.52
CA LEU A 177 -11.17 5.30 27.91
C LEU A 177 -10.05 5.05 28.92
N CYS A 178 -9.00 4.34 28.52
CA CYS A 178 -7.90 3.97 29.43
C CYS A 178 -6.80 5.04 29.49
N ILE A 179 -6.74 5.95 28.52
CA ILE A 179 -5.79 7.07 28.45
C ILE A 179 -6.54 8.37 28.74
N ASN A 180 -6.01 9.18 29.63
CA ASN A 180 -6.48 10.56 29.77
C ASN A 180 -6.02 11.37 28.57
N GLN A 181 -6.91 11.54 27.59
CA GLN A 181 -6.60 12.20 26.32
C GLN A 181 -6.31 13.69 26.45
N ASP A 182 -6.72 14.32 27.53
CA ASP A 182 -6.48 15.74 27.82
C ASP A 182 -5.13 15.99 28.51
N ASP A 183 -4.54 14.97 29.11
CA ASP A 183 -3.19 15.02 29.67
C ASP A 183 -2.15 14.62 28.63
N ILE A 184 -1.46 15.63 28.10
CA ILE A 184 -0.46 15.44 27.05
C ILE A 184 0.69 14.57 27.55
N ASP A 185 1.12 14.73 28.78
CA ASP A 185 2.26 13.97 29.35
C ASP A 185 1.89 12.50 29.53
N GLU A 186 0.66 12.23 29.99
CA GLU A 186 0.15 10.86 30.06
C GLU A 186 0.00 10.26 28.66
N ARG A 187 -0.53 11.02 27.69
CA ARG A 187 -0.66 10.53 26.31
C ARG A 187 0.71 10.17 25.70
N GLU A 188 1.73 11.01 25.88
CA GLU A 188 3.08 10.74 25.43
C GLU A 188 3.64 9.46 26.07
N GLN A 189 3.43 9.28 27.36
CA GLN A 189 3.86 8.08 28.10
C GLN A 189 3.12 6.82 27.59
N GLN A 190 1.82 6.88 27.39
CA GLN A 190 1.03 5.72 26.94
C GLN A 190 1.32 5.35 25.48
N VAL A 191 1.51 6.34 24.58
CA VAL A 191 1.92 6.12 23.21
C VAL A 191 3.28 5.43 23.13
N ARG A 192 4.22 5.80 24.00
CA ARG A 192 5.54 5.15 24.08
C ARG A 192 5.46 3.66 24.38
N ILE A 193 4.54 3.22 25.24
CA ILE A 193 4.36 1.82 25.64
C ILE A 193 3.26 1.08 24.86
N MET A 194 2.63 1.74 23.87
CA MET A 194 1.47 1.20 23.14
C MET A 194 1.75 -0.16 22.49
N ARG A 195 2.94 -0.32 21.90
CA ARG A 195 3.40 -1.62 21.40
C ARG A 195 3.33 -2.71 22.48
N SER A 196 3.85 -2.41 23.66
CA SER A 196 3.87 -3.36 24.77
C SER A 196 2.45 -3.71 25.23
N ILE A 197 1.55 -2.73 25.24
CA ILE A 197 0.15 -2.93 25.59
C ILE A 197 -0.51 -3.92 24.61
N TYR A 198 -0.40 -3.71 23.31
CA TYR A 198 -1.00 -4.63 22.33
C TYR A 198 -0.29 -6.00 22.30
N LYS A 199 1.03 -6.03 22.47
CA LYS A 199 1.81 -7.28 22.52
C LYS A 199 1.50 -8.13 23.75
N THR A 200 1.23 -7.51 24.90
CA THR A 200 0.95 -8.18 26.17
C THR A 200 -0.52 -8.54 26.31
N ALA A 201 -1.41 -7.93 25.53
CA ALA A 201 -2.82 -8.27 25.52
C ALA A 201 -3.02 -9.77 25.25
N TRP A 202 -3.90 -10.40 26.03
CA TRP A 202 -4.26 -11.79 25.78
C TRP A 202 -4.84 -12.00 24.41
N GLN A 203 -5.64 -11.02 23.92
CA GLN A 203 -6.13 -10.98 22.55
C GLN A 203 -6.36 -9.53 22.13
N VAL A 204 -6.06 -9.23 20.87
CA VAL A 204 -6.52 -8.02 20.20
C VAL A 204 -7.87 -8.30 19.58
N VAL A 205 -8.85 -7.44 19.81
CA VAL A 205 -10.18 -7.55 19.20
C VAL A 205 -10.34 -6.38 18.23
N VAL A 206 -10.55 -6.68 16.96
CA VAL A 206 -10.81 -5.68 15.93
C VAL A 206 -12.31 -5.43 15.82
N TRP A 207 -12.70 -4.14 15.83
CA TRP A 207 -14.07 -3.72 15.63
C TRP A 207 -14.20 -2.81 14.42
N LEU A 208 -14.93 -3.27 13.40
CA LEU A 208 -15.14 -2.51 12.15
C LEU A 208 -16.33 -1.54 12.24
N GLY A 209 -17.27 -1.81 13.12
CA GLY A 209 -18.48 -1.02 13.29
C GLY A 209 -19.75 -1.88 13.47
N PRO A 210 -20.92 -1.24 13.60
CA PRO A 210 -22.20 -1.93 13.57
C PRO A 210 -22.42 -2.70 12.28
N SER A 211 -23.21 -3.79 12.31
CA SER A 211 -23.55 -4.53 11.11
C SER A 211 -24.36 -3.68 10.11
N THR A 212 -24.14 -3.96 8.84
CA THR A 212 -24.87 -3.41 7.69
C THR A 212 -25.57 -4.54 6.95
N GLU A 213 -26.42 -4.25 5.97
CA GLU A 213 -27.08 -5.25 5.14
C GLU A 213 -26.07 -6.15 4.40
N SER A 214 -24.91 -5.61 4.05
CA SER A 214 -23.84 -6.34 3.35
C SER A 214 -22.91 -7.14 4.25
N THR A 215 -22.97 -6.97 5.58
CA THR A 215 -22.01 -7.59 6.52
C THR A 215 -21.97 -9.10 6.42
N SER A 216 -23.14 -9.77 6.49
CA SER A 216 -23.23 -11.22 6.42
C SER A 216 -22.65 -11.78 5.12
N LEU A 217 -22.99 -11.16 4.00
CA LEU A 217 -22.52 -11.58 2.66
C LEU A 217 -21.00 -11.40 2.51
N ALA A 218 -20.46 -10.27 2.96
CA ALA A 218 -19.01 -10.02 2.93
C ALA A 218 -18.24 -11.04 3.77
N TYR A 219 -18.70 -11.29 5.00
CA TYR A 219 -18.06 -12.25 5.91
C TYR A 219 -18.13 -13.68 5.39
N THR A 220 -19.28 -14.08 4.81
CA THR A 220 -19.43 -15.39 4.19
C THR A 220 -18.44 -15.55 3.02
N ALA A 221 -18.28 -14.53 2.19
CA ALA A 221 -17.33 -14.55 1.07
C ALA A 221 -15.87 -14.63 1.54
N LEU A 222 -15.48 -13.83 2.53
CA LEU A 222 -14.13 -13.86 3.10
C LEU A 222 -13.83 -15.19 3.79
N ALA A 223 -14.78 -15.74 4.54
CA ALA A 223 -14.64 -17.04 5.18
C ALA A 223 -14.52 -18.17 4.13
N TRP A 224 -15.29 -18.09 3.05
CA TRP A 224 -15.19 -19.05 1.96
C TRP A 224 -13.79 -19.03 1.33
N LEU A 225 -13.28 -17.85 0.95
CA LEU A 225 -11.92 -17.70 0.42
C LEU A 225 -10.86 -18.19 1.42
N GLY A 226 -10.97 -17.75 2.68
CA GLY A 226 -10.00 -18.08 3.72
C GLY A 226 -9.92 -19.56 4.05
N ARG A 227 -11.07 -20.27 4.01
CA ARG A 227 -11.15 -21.71 4.34
C ARG A 227 -10.90 -22.60 3.14
N ALA A 228 -11.40 -22.22 1.96
CA ALA A 228 -11.20 -23.00 0.73
C ALA A 228 -9.74 -23.03 0.30
N ILE A 229 -9.01 -21.93 0.45
CA ILE A 229 -7.62 -21.78 0.01
C ILE A 229 -6.62 -22.11 1.12
N GLY A 230 -7.02 -22.07 2.38
CA GLY A 230 -6.18 -22.39 3.53
C GLY A 230 -5.56 -23.80 3.53
N SER A 231 -5.91 -24.63 2.55
CA SER A 231 -5.34 -25.98 2.32
C SER A 231 -4.07 -26.01 1.47
N GLY A 232 -3.56 -24.86 1.04
CA GLY A 232 -2.33 -24.78 0.21
C GLY A 232 -2.57 -24.81 -1.29
N ASP A 233 -3.81 -25.00 -1.74
CA ASP A 233 -4.19 -24.88 -3.15
C ASP A 233 -4.33 -23.40 -3.52
N ASN A 234 -3.76 -22.96 -4.64
CA ASN A 234 -4.06 -21.62 -5.15
C ASN A 234 -5.49 -21.61 -5.74
N LEU A 235 -6.10 -20.42 -5.83
CA LEU A 235 -7.47 -20.29 -6.33
C LEU A 235 -7.67 -20.86 -7.74
N ARG A 236 -6.63 -20.86 -8.59
CA ARG A 236 -6.65 -21.44 -9.92
C ARG A 236 -6.70 -22.96 -9.88
N GLU A 237 -5.88 -23.57 -9.03
CA GLU A 237 -5.89 -25.02 -8.83
C GLU A 237 -7.19 -25.47 -8.19
N PHE A 238 -7.69 -24.68 -7.25
CA PHE A 238 -8.99 -24.91 -6.63
C PHE A 238 -10.13 -24.80 -7.66
N ALA A 239 -10.15 -23.74 -8.48
CA ALA A 239 -11.14 -23.58 -9.54
C ALA A 239 -11.03 -24.64 -10.63
N ALA A 240 -9.81 -25.09 -10.99
CA ALA A 240 -9.59 -26.17 -11.94
C ALA A 240 -10.02 -27.53 -11.38
N LYS A 241 -9.83 -27.77 -10.07
CA LYS A 241 -10.16 -29.03 -9.41
C LYS A 241 -11.63 -29.19 -9.06
N TYR A 242 -12.28 -28.08 -8.69
CA TYR A 242 -13.66 -28.06 -8.16
C TYR A 242 -14.60 -27.15 -8.96
N GLY A 243 -14.09 -26.46 -9.97
CA GLY A 243 -14.90 -25.69 -10.90
C GLY A 243 -15.85 -26.60 -11.70
N PRO A 244 -16.93 -26.05 -12.26
CA PRO A 244 -17.81 -26.82 -13.11
C PRO A 244 -16.98 -27.45 -14.24
N GLU A 245 -17.01 -28.78 -14.36
CA GLU A 245 -16.34 -29.49 -15.43
C GLU A 245 -16.69 -28.81 -16.75
N HIS A 246 -15.66 -28.37 -17.49
CA HIS A 246 -15.80 -27.88 -18.84
C HIS A 246 -16.18 -29.03 -19.76
N HIS A 247 -17.41 -29.51 -19.65
CA HIS A 247 -17.97 -30.35 -20.69
C HIS A 247 -18.37 -29.44 -21.87
N VAL A 248 -17.44 -29.39 -22.82
CA VAL A 248 -17.63 -29.19 -24.25
C VAL A 248 -18.92 -28.43 -24.61
N PHE A 249 -18.79 -27.13 -24.76
CA PHE A 249 -19.75 -26.37 -25.57
C PHE A 249 -19.20 -26.27 -27.00
N ASP A 250 -19.61 -27.22 -27.84
CA ASP A 250 -19.48 -27.16 -29.30
C ASP A 250 -20.50 -26.19 -29.92
N ALA A 251 -20.52 -24.94 -29.49
CA ALA A 251 -21.17 -23.88 -30.25
C ALA A 251 -20.80 -22.51 -29.68
N ALA A 252 -19.95 -21.82 -30.39
CA ALA A 252 -19.48 -20.43 -30.21
C ALA A 252 -18.82 -20.14 -28.85
N PRO A 253 -17.56 -19.67 -28.85
CA PRO A 253 -16.86 -19.36 -27.62
C PRO A 253 -17.44 -18.09 -27.00
N VAL A 254 -18.39 -18.21 -26.12
CA VAL A 254 -18.49 -17.26 -25.03
C VAL A 254 -17.26 -17.59 -24.17
N ILE A 255 -16.21 -16.84 -24.33
CA ILE A 255 -15.04 -16.88 -23.46
C ILE A 255 -15.54 -16.38 -22.10
N LEU A 256 -16.13 -17.30 -21.33
CA LEU A 256 -16.22 -17.13 -19.90
C LEU A 256 -14.77 -17.21 -19.44
N ASP A 257 -14.24 -16.08 -18.98
CA ASP A 257 -12.96 -16.03 -18.32
C ASP A 257 -12.93 -17.17 -17.30
N PRO A 258 -12.07 -18.20 -17.46
CA PRO A 258 -12.02 -19.35 -16.56
C PRO A 258 -11.67 -18.97 -15.12
N TYR A 259 -11.36 -17.69 -14.88
CA TYR A 259 -10.97 -17.12 -13.59
C TYR A 259 -12.09 -16.33 -12.90
N SER A 260 -13.26 -16.14 -13.53
CA SER A 260 -14.36 -15.45 -12.88
C SER A 260 -15.02 -16.36 -11.83
N LEU A 261 -14.93 -15.94 -10.58
CA LEU A 261 -15.72 -16.56 -9.52
C LEU A 261 -17.21 -16.41 -9.88
N PRO A 262 -18.01 -17.48 -9.90
CA PRO A 262 -19.41 -17.43 -10.30
C PRO A 262 -20.30 -16.80 -9.23
N TRP A 263 -19.81 -15.73 -8.60
CA TRP A 263 -20.50 -15.04 -7.53
C TRP A 263 -21.59 -14.11 -8.04
N ARG A 264 -22.52 -13.82 -7.18
CA ARG A 264 -23.53 -12.78 -7.39
C ARG A 264 -22.87 -11.41 -7.36
N ASP A 265 -23.44 -10.45 -8.08
CA ASP A 265 -22.89 -9.10 -8.17
C ASP A 265 -22.89 -8.37 -6.82
N ASP A 266 -23.88 -8.66 -5.95
CA ASP A 266 -23.96 -8.12 -4.59
C ASP A 266 -22.84 -8.62 -3.66
N VAL A 267 -22.23 -9.79 -3.93
CA VAL A 267 -21.04 -10.27 -3.20
C VAL A 267 -19.87 -9.32 -3.41
N TYR A 268 -19.63 -8.90 -4.65
CA TYR A 268 -18.55 -7.93 -4.94
C TYR A 268 -18.83 -6.57 -4.31
N SER A 269 -20.09 -6.13 -4.29
CA SER A 269 -20.51 -4.92 -3.59
C SER A 269 -20.28 -5.03 -2.07
N ALA A 270 -20.60 -6.19 -1.48
CA ALA A 270 -20.39 -6.44 -0.06
C ALA A 270 -18.89 -6.46 0.31
N LEU A 271 -18.04 -7.08 -0.51
CA LEU A 271 -16.58 -7.03 -0.32
C LEU A 271 -16.04 -5.60 -0.45
N ARG A 272 -16.55 -4.82 -1.40
CA ARG A 272 -16.20 -3.41 -1.51
C ARG A 272 -16.54 -2.65 -0.24
N SER A 273 -17.72 -2.87 0.33
CA SER A 273 -18.14 -2.23 1.58
C SER A 273 -17.23 -2.63 2.75
N PHE A 274 -16.79 -3.88 2.82
CA PHE A 274 -15.84 -4.35 3.82
C PHE A 274 -14.49 -3.62 3.71
N PHE A 275 -13.91 -3.58 2.51
CA PHE A 275 -12.62 -2.92 2.30
C PHE A 275 -12.70 -1.39 2.38
N ALA A 276 -13.89 -0.80 2.24
CA ALA A 276 -14.13 0.63 2.39
C ALA A 276 -14.30 1.08 3.86
N CYS A 277 -14.31 0.18 4.83
CA CYS A 277 -14.43 0.54 6.25
C CYS A 277 -13.28 1.48 6.66
N ASP A 278 -13.61 2.58 7.33
CA ASP A 278 -12.65 3.59 7.80
C ASP A 278 -11.53 3.00 8.66
N TYR A 279 -11.81 1.92 9.35
CA TYR A 279 -10.86 1.18 10.18
C TYR A 279 -9.57 0.83 9.40
N TRP A 280 -9.69 0.30 8.18
CA TRP A 280 -8.56 -0.15 7.39
C TRP A 280 -7.60 0.96 6.95
N HIS A 281 -8.04 2.21 7.04
CA HIS A 281 -7.25 3.37 6.63
C HIS A 281 -6.49 4.04 7.77
N ARG A 282 -6.72 3.64 9.01
CA ARG A 282 -6.08 4.24 10.20
C ARG A 282 -4.60 3.86 10.28
N LEU A 283 -3.79 4.84 10.69
CA LEU A 283 -2.35 4.62 10.89
C LEU A 283 -2.06 3.61 12.02
N TRP A 284 -2.73 3.76 13.15
CA TRP A 284 -2.44 2.99 14.35
C TRP A 284 -2.67 1.50 14.20
N ILE A 285 -3.56 1.07 13.28
CA ILE A 285 -3.79 -0.36 13.01
C ILE A 285 -2.52 -1.07 12.52
N LEU A 286 -1.54 -0.34 11.96
CA LEU A 286 -0.27 -0.92 11.52
C LEU A 286 0.44 -1.58 12.71
N GLN A 287 0.49 -0.89 13.84
CA GLN A 287 1.10 -1.41 15.07
C GLN A 287 0.17 -2.40 15.78
N GLU A 288 -1.13 -2.10 15.86
CA GLU A 288 -2.12 -2.91 16.54
C GLU A 288 -2.23 -4.31 15.89
N LEU A 289 -2.33 -4.39 14.56
CA LEU A 289 -2.40 -5.65 13.82
C LEU A 289 -1.04 -6.36 13.71
N ALA A 290 0.07 -5.60 13.66
CA ALA A 290 1.40 -6.21 13.69
C ALA A 290 1.65 -6.97 15.00
N MET A 291 1.07 -6.55 16.12
CA MET A 291 1.17 -7.19 17.43
C MET A 291 0.04 -8.19 17.70
N ALA A 292 -1.06 -8.15 16.96
CA ALA A 292 -2.22 -9.01 17.16
C ALA A 292 -1.90 -10.50 16.89
N ASN A 293 -2.64 -11.41 17.49
CA ASN A 293 -2.62 -12.83 17.11
C ASN A 293 -3.18 -13.03 15.70
N VAL A 294 -2.72 -14.06 15.00
CA VAL A 294 -3.28 -14.46 13.70
C VAL A 294 -4.77 -14.83 13.80
N ASP A 295 -5.20 -15.30 14.97
CA ASP A 295 -6.58 -15.63 15.29
C ASP A 295 -7.35 -14.48 15.94
N ALA A 296 -6.83 -13.25 15.88
CA ALA A 296 -7.52 -12.08 16.38
C ALA A 296 -8.92 -11.98 15.75
N PRO A 297 -9.98 -11.85 16.54
CA PRO A 297 -11.33 -11.72 16.03
C PRO A 297 -11.51 -10.36 15.37
N VAL A 298 -12.01 -10.37 14.15
CA VAL A 298 -12.47 -9.17 13.45
C VAL A 298 -13.98 -9.17 13.49
N LEU A 299 -14.52 -8.21 14.23
CA LEU A 299 -15.96 -8.07 14.48
C LEU A 299 -16.56 -7.00 13.57
N TRP A 300 -17.69 -7.29 12.94
CA TRP A 300 -18.52 -6.32 12.25
C TRP A 300 -19.99 -6.56 12.66
N GLY A 301 -20.48 -5.75 13.59
CA GLY A 301 -21.69 -6.06 14.34
C GLY A 301 -21.55 -7.36 15.13
N ASN A 302 -22.49 -8.26 14.97
CA ASN A 302 -22.50 -9.57 15.62
C ASN A 302 -21.76 -10.68 14.83
N HIS A 303 -21.15 -10.34 13.69
CA HIS A 303 -20.39 -11.29 12.90
C HIS A 303 -18.90 -11.23 13.29
N SER A 304 -18.23 -12.37 13.29
CA SER A 304 -16.80 -12.47 13.58
C SER A 304 -16.10 -13.45 12.64
N ILE A 305 -14.87 -13.12 12.27
CA ILE A 305 -13.99 -13.94 11.45
C ILE A 305 -12.54 -13.76 11.97
N PRO A 306 -11.73 -14.82 12.03
CA PRO A 306 -10.34 -14.68 12.44
C PRO A 306 -9.52 -13.93 11.38
N LEU A 307 -8.61 -13.08 11.83
CA LEU A 307 -7.77 -12.23 10.97
C LEU A 307 -6.99 -13.05 9.92
N ARG A 308 -6.55 -14.28 10.26
CA ARG A 308 -5.87 -15.16 9.31
C ARG A 308 -6.72 -15.49 8.08
N GLU A 309 -8.05 -15.70 8.25
CA GLU A 309 -8.94 -15.99 7.12
C GLU A 309 -9.07 -14.77 6.20
N ILE A 310 -9.09 -13.57 6.77
CA ILE A 310 -9.08 -12.31 5.99
C ILE A 310 -7.79 -12.19 5.19
N TRP A 311 -6.62 -12.48 5.79
CA TRP A 311 -5.35 -12.40 5.08
C TRP A 311 -5.27 -13.39 3.91
N VAL A 312 -5.69 -14.65 4.13
CA VAL A 312 -5.74 -15.65 3.06
C VAL A 312 -6.71 -15.21 1.96
N ALA A 313 -7.87 -14.68 2.33
CA ALA A 313 -8.83 -14.14 1.37
C ALA A 313 -8.24 -12.97 0.56
N CYS A 314 -7.50 -12.07 1.21
CA CYS A 314 -6.82 -10.96 0.53
C CYS A 314 -5.76 -11.45 -0.47
N GLU A 315 -4.98 -12.47 -0.12
CA GLU A 315 -3.99 -13.08 -1.03
C GLU A 315 -4.68 -13.70 -2.25
N ALA A 316 -5.75 -14.44 -2.04
CA ALA A 316 -6.56 -15.00 -3.13
C ALA A 316 -7.16 -13.94 -4.06
N ILE A 317 -7.67 -12.85 -3.49
CA ILE A 317 -8.19 -11.72 -4.25
C ILE A 317 -7.04 -11.08 -5.07
N ASN A 318 -5.86 -10.95 -4.49
CA ASN A 318 -4.71 -10.35 -5.17
C ASN A 318 -4.21 -11.17 -6.34
N GLU A 319 -4.21 -12.49 -6.25
CA GLU A 319 -3.88 -13.39 -7.36
C GLU A 319 -4.86 -13.27 -8.53
N ASN A 320 -6.09 -12.85 -8.26
CA ASN A 320 -7.17 -12.68 -9.24
C ASN A 320 -7.58 -11.20 -9.41
N GLU A 321 -6.65 -10.29 -9.20
CA GLU A 321 -6.92 -8.84 -9.12
C GLU A 321 -7.71 -8.30 -10.31
N GLY A 322 -7.38 -8.70 -11.53
CA GLY A 322 -8.04 -8.20 -12.75
C GLY A 322 -9.56 -8.41 -12.70
N THR A 323 -9.97 -9.66 -12.50
CA THR A 323 -11.38 -10.06 -12.50
C THR A 323 -12.16 -9.48 -11.31
N VAL A 324 -11.55 -9.52 -10.12
CA VAL A 324 -12.21 -8.99 -8.91
C VAL A 324 -12.38 -7.48 -8.99
N THR A 325 -11.37 -6.76 -9.49
CA THR A 325 -11.43 -5.29 -9.61
C THR A 325 -12.48 -4.85 -10.63
N GLU A 326 -12.56 -5.52 -11.77
CA GLU A 326 -13.58 -5.23 -12.79
C GLU A 326 -14.99 -5.44 -12.24
N ASN A 327 -15.24 -6.57 -11.60
CA ASN A 327 -16.54 -6.86 -11.00
C ASN A 327 -16.90 -5.92 -9.85
N MET A 328 -15.92 -5.51 -9.02
CA MET A 328 -16.16 -4.51 -7.99
C MET A 328 -16.44 -3.11 -8.58
N ALA A 329 -15.91 -2.79 -9.74
CA ALA A 329 -16.14 -1.51 -10.40
C ALA A 329 -17.52 -1.42 -11.06
N THR A 330 -17.97 -2.50 -11.70
CA THR A 330 -19.24 -2.54 -12.46
C THR A 330 -20.48 -2.56 -11.57
N THR A 331 -20.39 -3.03 -10.34
CA THR A 331 -21.52 -3.11 -9.39
C THR A 331 -21.86 -1.78 -8.70
N GLY A 332 -21.29 -0.66 -9.13
CA GLY A 332 -21.48 0.69 -8.53
C GLY A 332 -22.43 1.62 -9.28
N ASP A 333 -23.00 1.21 -10.41
CA ASP A 333 -23.73 2.11 -11.33
C ASP A 333 -25.25 2.18 -11.15
N ASP A 334 -25.82 1.69 -10.05
CA ASP A 334 -27.22 1.93 -9.70
C ASP A 334 -27.37 3.15 -8.76
N VAL A 335 -26.83 4.29 -9.15
CA VAL A 335 -27.14 5.57 -8.51
C VAL A 335 -27.63 6.55 -9.55
N ASP A 336 -28.93 6.83 -9.49
CA ASP A 336 -29.68 7.91 -10.09
C ASP A 336 -28.89 8.82 -11.07
N HIS A 337 -29.18 8.69 -12.35
CA HIS A 337 -28.70 9.52 -13.46
C HIS A 337 -29.06 11.02 -13.37
N HIS A 338 -29.59 11.51 -12.25
CA HIS A 338 -30.07 12.90 -12.14
C HIS A 338 -29.51 13.74 -10.99
N SER A 339 -28.49 13.28 -10.26
CA SER A 339 -27.91 14.11 -9.19
C SER A 339 -26.41 14.31 -9.37
N SER A 340 -26.07 15.46 -9.94
CA SER A 340 -24.81 16.22 -9.83
C SER A 340 -23.48 15.45 -9.89
N THR A 341 -22.90 15.44 -11.06
CA THR A 341 -21.52 15.08 -11.43
C THR A 341 -20.42 15.68 -10.54
N LEU A 342 -20.70 16.70 -9.76
CA LEU A 342 -19.76 17.40 -8.88
C LEU A 342 -19.49 16.69 -7.53
N THR A 343 -20.39 15.82 -7.08
CA THR A 343 -20.24 15.10 -5.81
C THR A 343 -19.40 13.82 -5.91
N ILE A 344 -19.34 13.22 -7.09
CA ILE A 344 -18.58 11.99 -7.32
C ILE A 344 -17.08 12.31 -7.41
N ASP A 345 -16.70 13.41 -8.05
CA ASP A 345 -15.30 13.83 -8.15
C ASP A 345 -14.70 14.18 -6.77
N ARG A 346 -15.46 14.85 -5.90
CA ARG A 346 -14.98 15.18 -4.55
C ARG A 346 -14.81 13.95 -3.66
N ARG A 347 -15.70 12.96 -3.74
CA ARG A 347 -15.60 11.70 -2.99
C ARG A 347 -14.49 10.78 -3.51
N LEU A 348 -14.15 10.85 -4.80
CA LEU A 348 -13.03 10.11 -5.39
C LEU A 348 -11.69 10.78 -5.11
N GLU A 349 -11.64 12.10 -5.00
CA GLU A 349 -10.43 12.84 -4.57
C GLU A 349 -10.12 12.66 -3.08
N GLU A 350 -11.13 12.52 -2.24
CA GLU A 350 -10.99 12.27 -0.80
C GLU A 350 -10.69 10.81 -0.47
N ARG A 351 -11.02 9.85 -1.35
CA ARG A 351 -10.74 8.42 -1.21
C ARG A 351 -9.59 8.00 -2.13
N HIS A 352 -8.38 8.28 -1.72
CA HIS A 352 -7.14 8.03 -2.46
C HIS A 352 -6.73 6.56 -2.66
N ALA A 353 -7.64 5.62 -2.55
CA ALA A 353 -7.41 4.25 -2.95
C ALA A 353 -8.54 3.84 -3.91
N THR A 354 -8.18 3.46 -5.13
CA THR A 354 -9.08 2.65 -5.93
C THR A 354 -9.58 1.48 -5.07
N PRO A 355 -10.85 1.07 -5.17
CA PRO A 355 -11.39 -0.05 -4.38
C PRO A 355 -10.53 -1.33 -4.41
N GLY A 356 -9.58 -1.41 -5.34
CA GLY A 356 -8.67 -2.52 -5.54
C GLY A 356 -7.35 -2.49 -4.76
N GLN A 357 -7.12 -1.55 -3.84
CA GLN A 357 -5.82 -1.47 -3.14
C GLN A 357 -5.87 -1.85 -1.65
N GLN A 358 -7.05 -1.93 -1.04
CA GLN A 358 -7.16 -2.19 0.41
C GLN A 358 -6.72 -3.59 0.80
N TRP A 359 -7.01 -4.62 0.02
CA TRP A 359 -6.51 -5.97 0.31
C TRP A 359 -4.97 -6.04 0.22
N LYS A 360 -4.34 -5.29 -0.70
CA LYS A 360 -2.88 -5.17 -0.77
C LYS A 360 -2.31 -4.52 0.50
N HIS A 361 -3.03 -3.55 1.07
CA HIS A 361 -2.67 -2.94 2.35
C HIS A 361 -2.66 -3.99 3.48
N LEU A 362 -3.68 -4.81 3.58
CA LEU A 362 -3.78 -5.88 4.57
C LEU A 362 -2.69 -6.95 4.38
N ILE A 363 -2.39 -7.35 3.14
CA ILE A 363 -1.28 -8.25 2.83
C ILE A 363 0.06 -7.65 3.28
N ARG A 364 0.28 -6.36 3.04
CA ARG A 364 1.49 -5.66 3.48
C ARG A 364 1.60 -5.63 5.01
N ILE A 365 0.49 -5.42 5.73
CA ILE A 365 0.48 -5.49 7.21
C ILE A 365 0.83 -6.90 7.68
N LYS A 366 0.33 -7.95 7.03
CA LYS A 366 0.74 -9.34 7.32
C LYS A 366 2.26 -9.49 7.19
N HIS A 367 2.84 -9.01 6.10
CA HIS A 367 4.28 -9.09 5.87
C HIS A 367 5.11 -8.30 6.88
N LEU A 368 4.58 -7.19 7.45
CA LEU A 368 5.28 -6.46 8.53
C LEU A 368 5.52 -7.33 9.77
N ARG A 369 4.60 -8.24 10.08
CA ARG A 369 4.73 -9.16 11.22
C ARG A 369 5.83 -10.20 10.99
N GLU A 370 5.97 -10.65 9.76
CA GLU A 370 6.90 -11.71 9.35
C GLU A 370 8.31 -11.17 9.11
N ASN A 371 8.43 -9.84 9.00
CA ASN A 371 9.69 -9.17 8.70
C ASN A 371 10.61 -9.16 9.93
N LYS A 372 11.72 -9.91 9.83
CA LYS A 372 12.77 -10.01 10.86
C LYS A 372 14.08 -9.34 10.46
N GLY A 373 14.10 -8.66 9.32
CA GLY A 373 15.30 -8.01 8.80
C GLY A 373 15.64 -6.72 9.56
N VAL A 374 16.92 -6.36 9.52
CA VAL A 374 17.46 -5.12 10.12
C VAL A 374 17.96 -4.22 8.99
N GLY A 375 17.67 -2.93 9.10
CA GLY A 375 18.11 -1.92 8.13
C GLY A 375 16.94 -1.12 7.53
N VAL A 376 17.26 0.04 6.94
CA VAL A 376 16.25 0.95 6.35
C VAL A 376 15.38 0.23 5.33
N GLU A 377 15.95 -0.67 4.55
CA GLU A 377 15.26 -1.45 3.53
C GLU A 377 14.12 -2.32 4.07
N PHE A 378 14.30 -2.90 5.25
CA PHE A 378 13.28 -3.72 5.89
C PHE A 378 12.16 -2.87 6.52
N ALA A 379 12.46 -1.62 6.88
CA ALA A 379 11.48 -0.67 7.40
C ALA A 379 10.69 0.06 6.31
N LEU A 380 11.18 0.07 5.07
CA LEU A 380 10.54 0.77 3.95
C LEU A 380 9.04 0.43 3.76
N PRO A 381 8.58 -0.84 3.88
CA PRO A 381 7.15 -1.15 3.83
C PRO A 381 6.34 -0.42 4.89
N SER A 382 6.87 -0.34 6.13
CA SER A 382 6.23 0.39 7.23
C SER A 382 6.12 1.88 6.92
N PHE A 383 7.18 2.47 6.38
CA PHE A 383 7.22 3.88 6.00
C PHE A 383 6.20 4.22 4.91
N GLU A 384 6.07 3.38 3.89
CA GLU A 384 5.07 3.60 2.84
C GLU A 384 3.65 3.47 3.35
N LEU A 385 3.38 2.44 4.16
CA LEU A 385 2.07 2.25 4.76
C LEU A 385 1.69 3.44 5.66
N ALA A 386 2.63 3.94 6.47
CA ALA A 386 2.41 5.10 7.31
C ALA A 386 2.05 6.35 6.51
N ARG A 387 2.73 6.58 5.37
CA ARG A 387 2.42 7.73 4.50
C ARG A 387 1.01 7.65 3.91
N GLN A 388 0.56 6.47 3.54
CA GLN A 388 -0.75 6.24 2.95
C GLN A 388 -1.87 6.25 3.98
N ALA A 389 -1.61 5.78 5.20
CA ALA A 389 -2.59 5.68 6.27
C ALA A 389 -3.08 7.04 6.74
N GLN A 390 -4.27 7.09 7.35
CA GLN A 390 -4.86 8.30 7.91
C GLN A 390 -4.42 8.49 9.36
N ALA A 391 -4.03 9.71 9.71
CA ALA A 391 -3.73 10.16 11.06
C ALA A 391 -4.33 11.54 11.29
N THR A 392 -4.91 11.75 12.45
CA THR A 392 -5.45 13.06 12.85
C THR A 392 -4.32 14.03 13.19
N ASP A 393 -3.32 13.55 13.90
CA ASP A 393 -2.10 14.30 14.21
C ASP A 393 -0.98 13.84 13.26
N SER A 394 -0.37 14.78 12.53
CA SER A 394 0.68 14.46 11.57
C SER A 394 1.92 13.84 12.21
N ARG A 395 2.19 14.11 13.50
CA ARG A 395 3.32 13.52 14.24
C ARG A 395 3.16 12.01 14.40
N ASP A 396 1.92 11.53 14.45
CA ASP A 396 1.62 10.10 14.55
C ASP A 396 2.15 9.32 13.34
N LYS A 397 2.35 9.97 12.18
CA LYS A 397 2.99 9.33 11.02
C LYS A 397 4.37 8.72 11.35
N VAL A 398 5.04 9.30 12.34
CA VAL A 398 6.28 8.77 12.90
C VAL A 398 5.98 7.89 14.11
N TYR A 399 5.22 8.40 15.08
CA TYR A 399 5.03 7.69 16.34
C TYR A 399 4.29 6.36 16.19
N GLY A 400 3.32 6.28 15.28
CA GLY A 400 2.53 5.08 15.02
C GLY A 400 3.31 3.92 14.41
N ILE A 401 4.56 4.14 13.97
CA ILE A 401 5.41 3.09 13.41
C ILE A 401 6.61 2.73 14.26
N LEU A 402 6.93 3.49 15.31
CA LEU A 402 8.12 3.24 16.16
C LEU A 402 8.13 1.84 16.78
N GLY A 403 6.96 1.27 17.07
CA GLY A 403 6.82 -0.07 17.63
C GLY A 403 6.77 -1.21 16.60
N ILE A 404 6.84 -0.92 15.30
CA ILE A 404 6.75 -1.95 14.26
C ILE A 404 8.10 -2.67 14.10
N PRO A 405 8.10 -4.02 13.95
CA PRO A 405 9.33 -4.77 13.67
C PRO A 405 10.11 -4.17 12.48
N GLY A 406 11.42 -4.05 12.62
CA GLY A 406 12.29 -3.40 11.65
C GLY A 406 12.46 -1.90 11.87
N VAL A 407 11.42 -1.13 12.24
CA VAL A 407 11.55 0.29 12.58
C VAL A 407 12.14 0.48 13.98
N GLU A 408 11.70 -0.32 14.95
CA GLU A 408 12.19 -0.26 16.35
C GLU A 408 13.71 -0.46 16.48
N GLN A 409 14.31 -1.17 15.52
CA GLN A 409 15.73 -1.44 15.48
C GLN A 409 16.54 -0.31 14.83
N LEU A 410 15.89 0.52 14.02
CA LEU A 410 16.52 1.64 13.31
C LEU A 410 16.63 2.87 14.18
N VAL A 411 15.60 3.15 14.96
CA VAL A 411 15.48 4.42 15.67
C VAL A 411 14.74 4.26 16.97
N THR A 412 15.31 4.84 18.03
CA THR A 412 14.64 5.06 19.30
C THR A 412 14.28 6.54 19.42
N MET A 413 12.99 6.81 19.58
CA MET A 413 12.46 8.16 19.68
C MET A 413 11.31 8.21 20.68
N GLU A 414 11.30 9.26 21.50
CA GLU A 414 10.22 9.52 22.45
C GLU A 414 9.12 10.34 21.76
N PRO A 415 7.84 9.94 21.89
CA PRO A 415 6.73 10.77 21.43
C PRO A 415 6.71 12.13 22.15
N LYS A 416 6.55 13.21 21.39
CA LYS A 416 6.47 14.58 21.91
C LYS A 416 5.39 15.35 21.14
N TYR A 417 4.26 15.63 21.80
CA TYR A 417 3.14 16.32 21.17
C TYR A 417 3.16 17.84 21.34
N ARG A 418 4.16 18.39 22.05
CA ARG A 418 4.34 19.85 22.21
C ARG A 418 5.32 20.47 21.22
N VAL A 419 5.97 19.65 20.36
CA VAL A 419 6.91 20.11 19.32
C VAL A 419 6.24 20.20 17.96
N ASP A 420 6.79 20.99 17.06
CA ASP A 420 6.26 21.09 15.70
C ASP A 420 6.43 19.81 14.90
N VAL A 421 5.52 19.58 13.96
CA VAL A 421 5.55 18.41 13.05
C VAL A 421 6.88 18.37 12.28
N ALA A 422 7.37 19.53 11.83
CA ALA A 422 8.63 19.64 11.11
C ALA A 422 9.81 19.10 11.93
N ASP A 423 9.88 19.49 13.21
CA ASP A 423 11.00 19.09 14.08
C ASP A 423 10.96 17.58 14.36
N VAL A 424 9.76 16.98 14.49
CA VAL A 424 9.61 15.52 14.60
C VAL A 424 10.14 14.82 13.36
N TYR A 425 9.82 15.30 12.17
CA TYR A 425 10.25 14.70 10.91
C TYR A 425 11.75 14.86 10.65
N ILE A 426 12.30 16.02 11.00
CA ILE A 426 13.74 16.29 10.93
C ILE A 426 14.49 15.36 11.90
N ASP A 427 14.08 15.29 13.18
CA ASP A 427 14.73 14.47 14.19
C ASP A 427 14.68 12.97 13.85
N PHE A 428 13.54 12.50 13.34
CA PHE A 428 13.37 11.11 12.90
C PHE A 428 14.32 10.78 11.72
N THR A 429 14.36 11.63 10.68
CA THR A 429 15.24 11.42 9.53
C THR A 429 16.70 11.47 9.94
N ARG A 430 17.09 12.47 10.76
CA ARG A 430 18.46 12.65 11.29
C ARG A 430 18.93 11.44 12.08
N LYS A 431 18.11 10.91 12.99
CA LYS A 431 18.46 9.73 13.80
C LYS A 431 18.68 8.50 12.92
N ILE A 432 17.85 8.31 11.88
CA ILE A 432 18.05 7.21 10.94
C ILE A 432 19.36 7.39 10.18
N VAL A 433 19.65 8.59 9.67
CA VAL A 433 20.91 8.87 8.96
C VAL A 433 22.12 8.56 9.84
N LEU A 434 22.10 9.01 11.09
CA LEU A 434 23.24 8.82 12.01
C LEU A 434 23.43 7.34 12.40
N ASN A 435 22.35 6.57 12.53
CA ASN A 435 22.42 5.18 13.01
C ASN A 435 22.55 4.17 11.88
N ASN A 436 21.99 4.46 10.69
CA ASN A 436 21.77 3.46 9.63
C ASN A 436 22.23 3.94 8.23
N GLY A 437 22.83 5.13 8.12
CA GLY A 437 23.31 5.68 6.86
C GLY A 437 22.25 6.42 6.04
N LEU A 438 22.64 6.80 4.84
CA LEU A 438 21.90 7.77 4.02
C LEU A 438 20.73 7.20 3.20
N ASP A 439 20.45 5.91 3.24
CA ASP A 439 19.39 5.34 2.39
C ASP A 439 17.98 5.90 2.66
N ILE A 440 17.75 6.46 3.84
CA ILE A 440 16.47 7.12 4.15
C ILE A 440 16.21 8.35 3.24
N VAL A 441 17.26 9.05 2.78
CA VAL A 441 17.10 10.24 1.93
C VAL A 441 16.56 9.90 0.53
N ARG A 442 16.61 8.64 0.11
CA ARG A 442 15.97 8.16 -1.12
C ARG A 442 14.45 8.35 -1.12
N LEU A 443 13.86 8.40 0.08
CA LEU A 443 12.42 8.63 0.26
C LEU A 443 12.05 10.12 0.16
N VAL A 444 13.04 11.00 0.11
CA VAL A 444 12.80 12.41 -0.17
C VAL A 444 12.36 12.54 -1.63
N HIS A 445 11.24 13.14 -1.82
CA HIS A 445 10.75 13.54 -3.12
C HIS A 445 9.86 14.76 -2.94
N SER A 446 9.92 15.62 -3.91
CA SER A 446 9.01 16.74 -3.95
C SER A 446 7.60 16.21 -4.14
N PRO A 447 6.65 16.53 -3.25
CA PRO A 447 5.29 16.06 -3.37
C PRO A 447 4.70 16.57 -4.68
N VAL A 448 4.19 15.65 -5.48
CA VAL A 448 3.57 15.93 -6.76
C VAL A 448 2.08 15.72 -6.58
N LYS A 449 1.28 16.77 -6.69
CA LYS A 449 -0.18 16.62 -6.70
C LYS A 449 -0.62 16.26 -8.12
N PRO A 450 -1.24 15.09 -8.33
CA PRO A 450 -1.89 14.84 -9.61
C PRO A 450 -3.03 15.84 -9.76
N VAL A 451 -2.92 16.75 -10.71
CA VAL A 451 -4.05 17.59 -11.10
C VAL A 451 -4.83 16.80 -12.15
N MET A 452 -5.92 16.19 -11.73
CA MET A 452 -6.89 15.66 -12.67
C MET A 452 -7.43 16.82 -13.50
N LEU A 453 -7.36 16.68 -14.83
CA LEU A 453 -7.93 17.66 -15.73
C LEU A 453 -9.46 17.62 -15.58
N SER A 454 -10.03 18.59 -14.87
CA SER A 454 -11.49 18.81 -14.78
C SER A 454 -12.15 19.18 -16.12
N TRP A 455 -11.37 19.22 -17.18
CA TRP A 455 -11.81 19.62 -18.53
C TRP A 455 -12.35 18.48 -19.38
N PHE A 456 -12.18 17.24 -18.96
CA PHE A 456 -12.71 16.12 -19.70
C PHE A 456 -14.08 15.75 -19.13
N ASN A 457 -15.12 16.06 -19.89
CA ASN A 457 -16.46 15.54 -19.69
C ASN A 457 -16.41 14.03 -19.52
N VAL A 458 -17.33 13.51 -18.71
CA VAL A 458 -17.49 12.09 -18.38
C VAL A 458 -17.60 11.21 -19.64
N ASP A 459 -17.97 11.78 -20.77
CA ASP A 459 -18.18 11.12 -22.07
C ASP A 459 -16.90 10.78 -22.84
N ASN A 460 -15.72 11.23 -22.38
CA ASN A 460 -14.49 10.87 -23.07
C ASN A 460 -14.03 9.46 -22.69
N PRO A 461 -13.71 8.60 -23.67
CA PRO A 461 -13.27 7.25 -23.44
C PRO A 461 -12.10 7.18 -22.45
N LEU A 462 -12.09 6.19 -21.57
CA LEU A 462 -11.05 5.96 -20.55
C LEU A 462 -9.61 6.00 -21.10
N TRP A 463 -9.42 5.66 -22.39
CA TRP A 463 -8.14 5.69 -23.06
C TRP A 463 -7.60 7.12 -23.25
N ILE A 464 -8.47 8.13 -23.50
CA ILE A 464 -8.05 9.54 -23.61
C ILE A 464 -7.57 10.05 -22.26
N ARG A 465 -8.24 9.70 -21.17
CA ARG A 465 -7.82 10.06 -19.81
C ARG A 465 -6.42 9.50 -19.47
N ARG A 466 -6.11 8.30 -19.96
CA ARG A 466 -4.79 7.68 -19.78
C ARG A 466 -3.70 8.28 -20.66
N LEU A 467 -4.04 8.75 -21.86
CA LEU A 467 -3.12 9.46 -22.78
C LEU A 467 -2.63 10.79 -22.20
N VAL A 468 -3.53 11.52 -21.55
CA VAL A 468 -3.20 12.85 -21.03
C VAL A 468 -2.18 12.79 -19.92
N GLY A 469 -2.16 11.71 -19.15
CA GLY A 469 -1.30 11.58 -17.97
C GLY A 469 -1.70 12.56 -16.85
N PRO A 470 -1.11 12.42 -15.68
CA PRO A 470 -1.33 13.35 -14.58
C PRO A 470 -0.69 14.71 -14.87
N ARG A 471 -1.42 15.79 -14.60
CA ARG A 471 -0.83 17.13 -14.52
C ARG A 471 -0.22 17.34 -13.15
N TYR A 472 0.95 17.92 -13.11
CA TYR A 472 1.60 18.33 -11.86
C TYR A 472 1.59 19.86 -11.79
N LYS A 473 1.03 20.40 -10.72
CA LYS A 473 1.21 21.77 -10.34
C LYS A 473 2.61 21.93 -9.75
N ASP A 474 3.22 23.10 -9.97
CA ASP A 474 4.55 23.41 -9.43
C ASP A 474 4.67 22.99 -7.96
N VAL A 475 5.78 22.35 -7.69
CA VAL A 475 6.08 21.61 -6.47
C VAL A 475 6.20 22.51 -5.24
N ALA A 476 6.36 23.82 -5.43
CA ALA A 476 6.55 24.78 -4.34
C ALA A 476 5.41 24.81 -3.31
N ASP A 477 4.18 24.48 -3.74
CA ASP A 477 2.98 24.55 -2.87
C ASP A 477 2.58 23.20 -2.25
N ALA A 478 3.35 22.15 -2.43
CA ALA A 478 2.89 20.81 -2.12
C ALA A 478 3.20 20.35 -0.69
N CYS A 479 4.24 20.89 -0.04
CA CYS A 479 4.58 20.61 1.35
C CYS A 479 4.55 21.87 2.20
N THR A 480 3.63 21.95 3.15
CA THR A 480 3.47 23.09 4.06
C THR A 480 4.34 23.00 5.31
N HIS A 481 5.10 21.90 5.48
CA HIS A 481 5.85 21.64 6.72
C HIS A 481 7.22 22.33 6.81
N ASN A 482 7.61 23.10 5.79
CA ASN A 482 8.89 23.82 5.77
C ASN A 482 10.10 22.96 6.18
N LEU A 483 10.22 21.77 5.59
CA LEU A 483 11.31 20.84 5.85
C LEU A 483 12.54 21.19 5.03
N PRO A 484 13.77 20.96 5.54
CA PRO A 484 14.96 20.93 4.71
C PRO A 484 14.84 19.79 3.69
N SER A 485 15.48 19.97 2.53
CA SER A 485 15.29 19.07 1.40
C SER A 485 15.73 17.63 1.63
N TRP A 486 16.55 17.37 2.62
CA TRP A 486 17.01 16.03 3.02
C TRP A 486 16.09 15.34 4.00
N ALA A 487 15.15 16.05 4.62
CA ALA A 487 14.21 15.47 5.57
C ALA A 487 12.96 14.95 4.87
N VAL A 488 12.53 13.75 5.24
CA VAL A 488 11.36 13.10 4.63
C VAL A 488 10.07 13.68 5.18
N CYS A 489 9.17 14.14 4.32
CA CYS A 489 7.81 14.50 4.71
C CYS A 489 6.92 13.26 4.77
N TRP A 490 6.39 12.96 5.94
CA TRP A 490 5.53 11.79 6.17
C TRP A 490 4.04 12.07 5.97
N SER A 491 3.63 13.35 5.97
CA SER A 491 2.22 13.73 5.84
C SER A 491 1.78 14.05 4.42
N CYS A 492 2.69 14.55 3.59
CA CYS A 492 2.32 14.92 2.23
C CYS A 492 1.97 13.68 1.42
N LYS A 493 0.81 13.72 0.79
CA LYS A 493 0.36 12.67 -0.15
C LYS A 493 1.20 12.78 -1.41
N CYS A 494 2.20 11.94 -1.49
CA CYS A 494 3.02 11.80 -2.67
C CYS A 494 2.46 10.69 -3.53
N ALA A 495 2.67 10.79 -4.85
CA ALA A 495 2.40 9.66 -5.72
C ALA A 495 3.17 8.44 -5.20
N PRO A 496 2.55 7.25 -5.20
CA PRO A 496 3.27 6.03 -4.85
C PRO A 496 4.41 5.87 -5.87
N LEU A 497 5.63 6.01 -5.42
CA LEU A 497 6.77 5.68 -6.24
C LEU A 497 6.89 4.16 -6.26
N ALA A 498 6.85 3.58 -7.46
CA ALA A 498 7.41 2.26 -7.64
C ALA A 498 8.88 2.38 -7.23
N ARG A 499 9.27 1.64 -6.19
CA ARG A 499 10.62 1.71 -5.67
C ARG A 499 11.60 1.26 -6.73
N LEU A 500 12.73 1.96 -6.82
CA LEU A 500 13.87 1.36 -7.48
C LEU A 500 14.27 0.10 -6.70
N PRO A 501 14.55 -1.02 -7.40
CA PRO A 501 14.96 -2.26 -6.76
C PRO A 501 16.19 -2.07 -5.86
N ARG A 502 16.32 -2.89 -4.82
CA ARG A 502 17.30 -2.69 -3.73
C ARG A 502 18.70 -3.22 -4.02
N LYS A 503 18.93 -3.85 -5.16
CA LYS A 503 20.21 -4.50 -5.49
C LYS A 503 21.37 -3.53 -5.75
N TYR A 504 21.10 -2.23 -5.75
CA TYR A 504 22.09 -1.23 -6.12
C TYR A 504 23.08 -0.94 -5.00
N GLN A 505 24.31 -0.63 -5.39
CA GLN A 505 25.41 -0.26 -4.51
C GLN A 505 26.28 0.81 -5.17
N ALA A 506 25.63 1.92 -5.57
CA ALA A 506 26.30 3.00 -6.28
C ALA A 506 27.50 3.61 -5.52
N HIS A 507 27.44 3.55 -4.19
CA HIS A 507 28.51 4.03 -3.29
C HIS A 507 29.63 3.02 -3.06
N ASN A 508 29.54 1.80 -3.60
CA ASN A 508 30.52 0.74 -3.33
C ASN A 508 31.93 1.19 -3.73
N GLY A 509 32.91 0.91 -2.86
CA GLY A 509 34.30 1.35 -3.06
C GLY A 509 34.59 2.80 -2.66
N LEU A 510 33.56 3.59 -2.28
CA LEU A 510 33.76 4.93 -1.71
C LEU A 510 33.98 4.83 -0.18
N PRO A 511 34.76 5.76 0.41
CA PRO A 511 34.87 5.85 1.86
C PRO A 511 33.50 6.15 2.51
N PRO A 512 33.28 5.75 3.77
CA PRO A 512 32.06 6.08 4.50
C PRO A 512 31.80 7.59 4.51
N ALA A 513 30.53 7.99 4.44
CA ALA A 513 30.15 9.39 4.55
C ALA A 513 30.49 9.94 5.95
N ASN A 514 31.17 11.07 5.98
CA ASN A 514 31.24 11.87 7.18
C ASN A 514 30.04 12.85 7.14
N VAL A 515 29.02 12.59 7.95
CA VAL A 515 27.80 13.41 8.02
C VAL A 515 27.88 14.35 9.20
N ASP A 516 27.58 15.61 8.99
CA ASP A 516 27.53 16.64 10.01
C ASP A 516 26.19 17.37 10.03
N PHE A 517 25.63 17.50 11.22
CA PHE A 517 24.40 18.22 11.54
C PHE A 517 24.67 19.33 12.58
N SER A 518 25.77 20.06 12.42
CA SER A 518 26.07 21.21 13.27
C SER A 518 24.98 22.27 13.28
N ASP A 519 24.21 22.34 12.21
CA ASP A 519 22.90 23.00 12.14
C ASP A 519 21.81 21.93 11.93
N ASP A 520 20.80 21.90 12.78
CA ASP A 520 19.73 20.90 12.75
C ASP A 520 18.94 20.87 11.42
N ARG A 521 19.03 21.92 10.62
CA ARG A 521 18.36 22.03 9.32
C ARG A 521 19.28 21.84 8.13
N ILE A 522 20.58 21.67 8.36
CA ILE A 522 21.59 21.51 7.30
C ILE A 522 22.26 20.16 7.45
N LEU A 523 22.22 19.35 6.41
CA LEU A 523 23.01 18.13 6.29
C LEU A 523 24.27 18.43 5.46
N SER A 524 25.43 18.42 6.13
CA SER A 524 26.74 18.60 5.49
C SER A 524 27.41 17.24 5.30
N LEU A 525 27.89 16.95 4.10
CA LEU A 525 28.57 15.70 3.76
C LEU A 525 29.40 15.85 2.49
N GLN A 526 30.27 14.85 2.23
CA GLN A 526 30.94 14.75 0.94
C GLN A 526 30.03 14.04 -0.07
N ALA A 527 29.97 14.55 -1.29
CA ALA A 527 29.28 13.95 -2.42
C ALA A 527 30.21 13.82 -3.63
N VAL A 528 30.06 12.78 -4.41
CA VAL A 528 30.78 12.59 -5.67
C VAL A 528 29.90 13.10 -6.80
N PHE A 529 30.35 14.16 -7.48
CA PHE A 529 29.65 14.72 -8.63
C PHE A 529 30.03 13.93 -9.87
N VAL A 530 29.02 13.29 -10.48
CA VAL A 530 29.25 12.32 -11.54
C VAL A 530 28.86 12.86 -12.91
N ASP A 531 27.72 13.57 -12.99
CA ASP A 531 27.15 13.98 -14.27
C ASP A 531 26.11 15.10 -14.09
N LYS A 532 25.56 15.62 -15.19
CA LYS A 532 24.45 16.57 -15.19
C LYS A 532 23.34 16.10 -16.11
N ILE A 533 22.11 16.38 -15.75
CA ILE A 533 20.95 16.13 -16.60
C ILE A 533 20.89 17.18 -17.69
N THR A 534 20.74 16.75 -18.96
CA THR A 534 20.65 17.65 -20.13
C THR A 534 19.31 17.51 -20.86
N ASN A 535 18.68 16.33 -20.81
CA ASN A 535 17.38 16.12 -21.43
C ASN A 535 16.49 15.29 -20.52
N LEU A 536 15.18 15.61 -20.53
CA LEU A 536 14.17 14.93 -19.74
C LEU A 536 12.96 14.57 -20.60
N SER A 537 12.38 13.41 -20.30
CA SER A 537 11.10 13.02 -20.89
C SER A 537 9.97 13.94 -20.42
N ALA A 538 9.01 14.18 -21.30
CA ALA A 538 7.75 14.81 -20.95
C ALA A 538 6.98 13.94 -19.93
N PHE A 539 6.55 14.54 -18.85
CA PHE A 539 5.82 13.85 -17.81
C PHE A 539 4.34 13.65 -18.17
N ASN A 540 3.78 14.59 -18.90
CA ASN A 540 2.42 14.57 -19.41
C ASN A 540 2.35 15.09 -20.86
N ILE A 541 1.19 14.95 -21.50
CA ILE A 541 1.01 15.32 -22.91
C ILE A 541 1.17 16.82 -23.16
N LEU A 542 0.99 17.66 -22.15
CA LEU A 542 1.12 19.12 -22.31
C LEU A 542 2.56 19.60 -22.33
N GLU A 543 3.46 18.78 -21.79
CA GLU A 543 4.90 19.00 -21.91
C GLU A 543 5.42 18.38 -23.22
N ALA A 544 4.63 17.54 -23.88
CA ALA A 544 5.03 16.92 -25.14
C ALA A 544 5.02 17.96 -26.27
N ASP A 545 6.09 17.98 -27.03
CA ASP A 545 6.15 18.81 -28.24
C ASP A 545 5.44 18.08 -29.38
N GLU A 546 4.33 18.64 -29.90
CA GLU A 546 3.43 17.99 -30.86
C GLU A 546 4.01 17.75 -32.26
N SER A 547 5.09 18.44 -32.63
CA SER A 547 5.66 18.33 -33.95
C SER A 547 6.90 17.42 -34.02
N TYR A 548 6.79 16.17 -34.46
CA TYR A 548 7.93 15.28 -34.71
C TYR A 548 8.54 15.55 -36.10
N PRO A 549 9.77 16.12 -36.21
CA PRO A 549 10.39 16.36 -37.52
C PRO A 549 10.87 15.01 -38.09
N ARG A 550 10.42 14.70 -39.30
CA ARG A 550 10.66 13.42 -40.00
C ARG A 550 12.11 13.13 -40.39
N ASN A 551 13.07 14.05 -40.18
CA ASN A 551 14.44 13.98 -40.73
C ASN A 551 15.54 14.21 -39.68
N GLY A 552 15.35 13.76 -38.44
CA GLY A 552 16.42 13.81 -37.44
C GLY A 552 17.51 12.78 -37.82
N ARG A 553 18.65 13.23 -38.32
CA ARG A 553 19.84 12.36 -38.42
C ARG A 553 20.52 12.30 -37.07
N PRO A 554 21.07 11.12 -36.67
CA PRO A 554 21.92 11.04 -35.48
C PRO A 554 23.05 12.07 -35.56
N ASP A 555 23.35 12.69 -34.44
CA ASP A 555 24.46 13.62 -34.33
C ASP A 555 25.59 12.97 -33.51
N PRO A 556 26.66 12.53 -34.16
CA PRO A 556 27.76 11.85 -33.48
C PRO A 556 28.58 12.78 -32.56
N SER A 557 28.35 14.10 -32.62
CA SER A 557 28.97 15.03 -31.67
C SER A 557 28.35 14.98 -30.28
N ILE A 558 27.12 14.40 -30.15
CA ILE A 558 26.47 14.18 -28.85
C ILE A 558 27.07 12.94 -28.20
N PRO A 559 27.57 13.03 -26.98
CA PRO A 559 28.16 11.89 -26.29
C PRO A 559 27.24 10.70 -26.19
N ASN A 560 27.82 9.50 -26.33
CA ASN A 560 27.14 8.23 -26.10
C ASN A 560 28.04 7.34 -25.23
N ALA A 561 27.68 7.18 -23.97
CA ALA A 561 28.44 6.39 -23.02
C ALA A 561 28.42 4.88 -23.35
N TYR A 562 27.57 4.45 -24.27
CA TYR A 562 27.34 3.02 -24.61
C TYR A 562 27.98 2.59 -25.92
N GLY A 563 28.74 3.49 -26.56
CA GLY A 563 29.49 3.22 -27.77
C GLY A 563 28.66 3.37 -29.05
N ASP A 564 27.87 2.37 -29.39
CA ASP A 564 27.10 2.30 -30.63
C ASP A 564 25.57 2.26 -30.42
N LEU A 565 24.82 2.05 -31.51
CA LEU A 565 23.35 1.98 -31.47
C LEU A 565 22.86 0.74 -30.72
N ASP A 566 23.55 -0.38 -30.80
CA ASP A 566 23.12 -1.61 -30.13
C ASP A 566 23.36 -1.53 -28.63
N GLY A 567 24.49 -0.93 -28.20
CA GLY A 567 24.72 -0.57 -26.81
C GLY A 567 23.71 0.43 -26.27
N LEU A 568 23.29 1.42 -27.09
CA LEU A 568 22.24 2.35 -26.71
C LEU A 568 20.88 1.67 -26.55
N LYS A 569 20.51 0.74 -27.42
CA LYS A 569 19.27 -0.06 -27.28
C LYS A 569 19.30 -0.92 -26.02
N GLU A 570 20.44 -1.57 -25.75
CA GLU A 570 20.61 -2.34 -24.51
C GLU A 570 20.44 -1.44 -23.28
N ALA A 571 21.09 -0.29 -23.26
CA ALA A 571 20.96 0.67 -22.17
C ALA A 571 19.54 1.20 -22.02
N PHE A 572 18.82 1.45 -23.13
CA PHE A 572 17.46 1.95 -23.08
C PHE A 572 16.50 0.97 -22.42
N TRP A 573 16.45 -0.30 -22.90
CA TRP A 573 15.48 -1.23 -22.33
C TRP A 573 15.82 -1.58 -20.87
N ARG A 574 17.11 -1.68 -20.52
CA ARG A 574 17.53 -1.85 -19.14
C ARG A 574 17.14 -0.67 -18.26
N THR A 575 17.25 0.54 -18.78
CA THR A 575 16.85 1.77 -18.04
C THR A 575 15.37 1.77 -17.75
N ILE A 576 14.50 1.49 -18.72
CA ILE A 576 13.04 1.54 -18.49
C ILE A 576 12.51 0.47 -17.54
N VAL A 577 13.29 -0.59 -17.28
CA VAL A 577 13.00 -1.61 -16.24
C VAL A 577 13.89 -1.44 -15.00
N ALA A 578 14.67 -0.33 -14.93
CA ALA A 578 15.66 -0.08 -13.88
C ALA A 578 16.64 -1.26 -13.70
N ASP A 579 17.05 -1.91 -14.78
CA ASP A 579 17.93 -3.08 -14.83
C ASP A 579 17.59 -4.18 -13.82
N SER A 580 16.29 -4.41 -13.59
CA SER A 580 15.79 -5.34 -12.58
C SER A 580 14.42 -5.90 -12.93
N THR A 581 14.09 -7.07 -12.38
CA THR A 581 12.72 -7.61 -12.30
C THR A 581 11.98 -7.03 -11.08
N SER A 582 10.68 -7.31 -10.96
CA SER A 582 9.87 -6.97 -9.79
C SER A 582 10.40 -7.63 -8.49
N MET A 583 11.12 -8.74 -8.60
CA MET A 583 11.74 -9.45 -7.48
C MET A 583 13.14 -8.93 -7.12
N GLY A 584 13.65 -7.92 -7.85
CA GLY A 584 14.98 -7.36 -7.62
C GLY A 584 16.12 -8.14 -8.29
N GLU A 585 15.82 -9.12 -9.12
CA GLU A 585 16.79 -9.92 -9.88
C GLU A 585 17.21 -9.21 -11.17
N ALA A 586 18.29 -9.69 -11.81
CA ALA A 586 18.67 -9.19 -13.12
C ALA A 586 17.57 -9.54 -14.15
N PRO A 587 17.18 -8.57 -15.01
CA PRO A 587 16.15 -8.84 -16.00
C PRO A 587 16.64 -9.85 -17.05
N PRO A 588 15.80 -10.80 -17.47
CA PRO A 588 16.20 -11.80 -18.46
C PRO A 588 16.50 -11.13 -19.82
N PRO A 589 17.44 -11.69 -20.61
CA PRO A 589 17.79 -11.12 -21.92
C PRO A 589 16.61 -11.06 -22.90
N SER A 590 15.58 -11.90 -22.71
CA SER A 590 14.34 -11.85 -23.49
C SER A 590 13.62 -10.50 -23.41
N TRP A 591 13.86 -9.70 -22.36
CA TRP A 591 13.26 -8.37 -22.19
C TRP A 591 13.81 -7.30 -23.15
N LYS A 592 14.86 -7.62 -23.95
CA LYS A 592 15.27 -6.79 -25.12
C LYS A 592 14.11 -6.52 -26.08
N LEU A 593 13.07 -7.38 -26.07
CA LEU A 593 11.81 -7.16 -26.80
C LEU A 593 11.19 -5.77 -26.59
N LEU A 594 11.48 -5.11 -25.46
CA LEU A 594 11.00 -3.75 -25.15
C LEU A 594 11.54 -2.68 -26.11
N VAL A 595 12.58 -2.93 -26.90
CA VAL A 595 13.10 -2.01 -27.93
C VAL A 595 12.89 -2.51 -29.35
N GLU A 596 12.26 -3.66 -29.55
CA GLU A 596 12.01 -4.20 -30.89
C GLU A 596 10.95 -3.39 -31.63
N GLN A 597 11.29 -2.88 -32.82
CA GLN A 597 10.49 -1.94 -33.63
C GLN A 597 9.08 -2.43 -33.94
N ARG A 598 8.84 -3.74 -34.01
CA ARG A 598 7.55 -4.33 -34.36
C ARG A 598 6.45 -4.03 -33.34
N ARG A 599 6.81 -3.84 -32.07
CA ARG A 599 5.85 -3.67 -30.96
C ARG A 599 5.35 -2.26 -30.79
N TRP A 600 6.15 -1.29 -31.16
CA TRP A 600 5.79 0.12 -31.08
C TRP A 600 4.95 0.58 -32.27
N SER A 601 4.97 -0.17 -33.39
CA SER A 601 4.19 0.12 -34.60
C SER A 601 2.83 -0.58 -34.67
N ALA A 602 2.55 -1.56 -33.82
CA ALA A 602 1.32 -2.36 -33.83
C ALA A 602 0.19 -1.72 -33.04
N PHE A 603 -0.25 -0.53 -33.42
CA PHE A 603 -1.57 -0.05 -33.06
C PHE A 603 -2.61 -0.73 -33.96
N GLY A 604 -3.45 -1.57 -33.41
CA GLY A 604 -4.66 -1.99 -34.10
C GLY A 604 -5.01 -3.46 -34.14
N THR A 605 -4.24 -4.35 -33.51
CA THR A 605 -4.68 -5.74 -33.38
C THR A 605 -5.08 -6.04 -31.94
N SER A 606 -6.38 -6.28 -31.74
CA SER A 606 -7.05 -6.51 -30.46
C SER A 606 -6.72 -7.83 -29.79
N GLU A 607 -5.65 -8.51 -30.20
CA GLU A 607 -5.38 -9.89 -29.79
C GLU A 607 -4.23 -10.07 -28.80
N MET A 608 -3.53 -8.99 -28.40
CA MET A 608 -2.35 -9.16 -27.52
C MET A 608 -2.44 -8.29 -26.27
N ILE A 609 -2.52 -8.96 -25.12
CA ILE A 609 -2.34 -8.45 -23.75
C ILE A 609 -3.33 -7.35 -23.36
N GLY A 610 -4.10 -7.56 -22.32
CA GLY A 610 -5.20 -6.71 -21.87
C GLY A 610 -4.98 -5.20 -22.08
N PRO A 611 -5.95 -4.47 -22.60
CA PRO A 611 -5.79 -3.13 -23.20
C PRO A 611 -5.14 -2.07 -22.30
N SER A 612 -5.00 -2.32 -21.02
CA SER A 612 -4.51 -1.34 -20.05
C SER A 612 -2.98 -1.29 -19.87
N ILE A 613 -2.26 -2.40 -20.05
CA ILE A 613 -0.82 -2.48 -19.74
C ILE A 613 0.02 -1.95 -20.90
N ASN A 614 -0.24 -2.38 -22.11
CA ASN A 614 0.44 -1.88 -23.31
C ASN A 614 0.25 -0.37 -23.51
N PHE A 615 -0.89 0.16 -23.05
CA PHE A 615 -1.21 1.56 -23.19
C PHE A 615 -0.27 2.48 -22.39
N GLY A 616 0.19 2.08 -21.20
CA GLY A 616 1.10 2.88 -20.37
C GLY A 616 2.45 3.12 -21.04
N LEU A 617 3.09 2.05 -21.54
CA LEU A 617 4.38 2.12 -22.23
C LEU A 617 4.28 2.89 -23.55
N HIS A 618 3.22 2.63 -24.30
CA HIS A 618 2.97 3.31 -25.56
C HIS A 618 2.70 4.80 -25.38
N SER A 619 1.91 5.17 -24.39
CA SER A 619 1.67 6.56 -24.00
C SER A 619 2.97 7.30 -23.62
N PHE A 620 3.90 6.63 -22.91
CA PHE A 620 5.23 7.16 -22.64
C PHE A 620 5.99 7.45 -23.95
N ALA A 621 6.03 6.48 -24.87
CA ALA A 621 6.72 6.66 -26.15
C ALA A 621 6.15 7.82 -26.97
N LEU A 622 4.81 7.87 -27.13
CA LEU A 622 4.15 8.91 -27.91
C LEU A 622 4.44 10.32 -27.42
N ARG A 623 4.44 10.52 -26.10
CA ARG A 623 4.78 11.82 -25.49
C ARG A 623 6.22 12.23 -25.72
N ASN A 624 7.12 11.28 -25.98
CA ASN A 624 8.55 11.47 -25.93
C ASN A 624 9.26 11.16 -27.27
N LEU A 625 8.55 11.09 -28.41
CA LEU A 625 9.14 10.74 -29.70
C LEU A 625 10.34 11.61 -30.08
N LYS A 626 10.33 12.87 -29.65
CA LYS A 626 11.39 13.84 -29.95
C LYS A 626 12.53 13.85 -28.94
N LEU A 627 12.39 13.12 -27.82
CA LEU A 627 13.42 13.09 -26.80
C LEU A 627 14.77 12.75 -27.45
N LEU A 628 15.72 13.65 -27.27
CA LEU A 628 17.06 13.47 -27.80
C LEU A 628 17.84 12.54 -26.88
N LEU A 629 18.30 11.44 -27.47
CA LEU A 629 19.08 10.40 -26.83
C LEU A 629 20.58 10.53 -27.14
N PRO A 630 21.46 9.80 -26.42
CA PRO A 630 22.89 9.75 -26.73
C PRO A 630 23.17 9.43 -28.18
N GLY A 631 24.25 10.02 -28.75
CA GLY A 631 24.60 9.90 -30.17
C GLY A 631 23.68 10.68 -31.11
N GLY A 632 22.82 11.57 -30.57
CA GLY A 632 21.89 12.38 -31.36
C GLY A 632 20.69 11.62 -31.93
N TYR A 633 20.46 10.40 -31.46
CA TYR A 633 19.26 9.66 -31.83
C TYR A 633 18.02 10.30 -31.17
N ARG A 634 16.87 10.13 -31.76
CA ARG A 634 15.59 10.46 -31.15
C ARG A 634 14.91 9.18 -30.69
N LEU A 635 14.13 9.26 -29.59
CA LEU A 635 13.43 8.11 -29.10
C LEU A 635 12.48 7.50 -30.14
N GLY A 636 11.81 8.33 -30.94
CA GLY A 636 10.95 7.86 -32.02
C GLY A 636 11.70 7.06 -33.08
N ASP A 637 12.96 7.49 -33.44
CA ASP A 637 13.81 6.78 -34.40
C ASP A 637 14.31 5.47 -33.81
N LEU A 638 14.72 5.46 -32.54
CA LEU A 638 15.18 4.27 -31.82
C LEU A 638 14.08 3.18 -31.79
N LEU A 639 12.82 3.60 -31.54
CA LEU A 639 11.67 2.72 -31.45
C LEU A 639 11.04 2.42 -32.83
N GLY A 640 11.60 2.95 -33.93
CA GLY A 640 11.13 2.70 -35.30
C GLY A 640 9.79 3.34 -35.66
N TYR A 641 9.42 4.42 -34.97
CA TYR A 641 8.20 5.17 -35.27
C TYR A 641 8.27 5.80 -36.65
N LYS A 642 7.51 5.28 -37.59
CA LYS A 642 7.34 5.89 -38.92
C LYS A 642 6.05 6.71 -38.88
N GLY A 643 6.17 8.00 -38.68
CA GLY A 643 5.15 9.06 -38.73
C GLY A 643 3.66 8.68 -38.59
N CYS A 644 2.87 9.52 -37.99
CA CYS A 644 1.44 9.31 -37.68
C CYS A 644 0.56 8.89 -38.84
N ASP A 645 0.97 9.08 -40.12
CA ASP A 645 0.19 8.80 -41.31
C ASP A 645 0.04 7.30 -41.64
N GLN A 646 0.80 6.42 -40.96
CA GLN A 646 0.74 4.95 -41.17
C GLN A 646 0.19 4.17 -39.96
N ALA A 647 -0.16 4.84 -38.89
CA ALA A 647 -0.60 4.17 -37.64
C ALA A 647 -2.02 3.57 -37.75
N TRP A 648 -2.77 3.89 -38.79
CA TRP A 648 -4.20 3.55 -38.92
C TRP A 648 -4.55 2.60 -40.06
N GLY A 649 -3.61 2.04 -40.75
CA GLY A 649 -3.95 1.13 -41.85
C GLY A 649 -2.80 0.35 -42.44
N GLY A 650 -2.62 -0.87 -42.07
CA GLY A 650 -1.68 -1.77 -42.74
C GLY A 650 -1.59 -3.15 -42.15
N ASN A 651 -2.44 -4.06 -42.60
CA ASN A 651 -2.26 -5.50 -42.44
C ASN A 651 -0.91 -5.94 -43.03
N ARG A 652 0.13 -6.12 -42.22
CA ARG A 652 1.31 -6.87 -42.64
C ARG A 652 1.43 -8.13 -41.78
N LYS A 653 1.20 -9.28 -42.43
CA LYS A 653 1.56 -10.58 -41.88
C LYS A 653 3.07 -10.56 -41.51
N SER A 654 3.36 -10.80 -40.26
CA SER A 654 4.73 -10.88 -39.72
C SER A 654 5.26 -12.30 -39.90
N ASP A 655 6.44 -12.43 -40.49
CA ASP A 655 7.24 -13.64 -40.35
C ASP A 655 7.72 -13.75 -38.90
N VAL A 656 7.27 -14.79 -38.24
CA VAL A 656 7.56 -15.08 -36.83
C VAL A 656 8.86 -15.88 -36.78
N SER A 657 9.88 -15.33 -36.14
CA SER A 657 11.09 -16.11 -35.85
C SER A 657 11.75 -15.66 -34.52
N GLU A 658 11.07 -15.78 -33.45
CA GLU A 658 11.58 -16.06 -32.10
C GLU A 658 10.37 -16.12 -31.17
N HIS A 659 10.06 -17.30 -30.66
CA HIS A 659 8.98 -17.50 -29.70
C HIS A 659 9.44 -16.97 -28.33
N HIS A 660 9.11 -15.72 -28.02
CA HIS A 660 9.12 -15.28 -26.63
C HIS A 660 7.86 -15.82 -25.93
N SER A 661 7.98 -16.23 -24.66
CA SER A 661 6.79 -16.65 -23.94
C SER A 661 5.88 -15.42 -23.70
N GLU A 662 4.57 -15.58 -23.87
CA GLU A 662 3.61 -14.51 -23.60
C GLU A 662 3.69 -14.02 -22.13
N ALA A 663 4.12 -14.89 -21.24
CA ALA A 663 4.33 -14.56 -19.83
C ALA A 663 5.50 -13.58 -19.65
N ASP A 664 6.67 -13.85 -20.25
CA ASP A 664 7.84 -12.97 -20.18
C ASP A 664 7.53 -11.57 -20.73
N GLU A 665 6.76 -11.52 -21.81
CA GLU A 665 6.35 -10.25 -22.40
C GLU A 665 5.46 -9.45 -21.49
N ARG A 666 4.46 -10.10 -20.89
CA ARG A 666 3.54 -9.45 -19.96
C ARG A 666 4.27 -8.90 -18.75
N ASP A 667 5.20 -9.68 -18.22
CA ASP A 667 6.01 -9.29 -17.06
C ASP A 667 6.92 -8.12 -17.39
N ALA A 668 7.62 -8.13 -18.53
CA ALA A 668 8.49 -7.06 -18.99
C ALA A 668 7.73 -5.74 -19.15
N VAL A 669 6.58 -5.77 -19.85
CA VAL A 669 5.77 -4.57 -20.10
C VAL A 669 5.14 -4.05 -18.81
N SER A 670 4.58 -4.93 -17.99
CA SER A 670 3.98 -4.55 -16.69
C SER A 670 5.01 -3.90 -15.78
N TRP A 671 6.20 -4.47 -15.71
CA TRP A 671 7.26 -3.92 -14.89
C TRP A 671 7.79 -2.59 -15.42
N ALA A 672 8.03 -2.46 -16.74
CA ALA A 672 8.44 -1.20 -17.37
C ALA A 672 7.44 -0.07 -17.10
N VAL A 673 6.13 -0.35 -17.21
CA VAL A 673 5.07 0.62 -16.87
C VAL A 673 5.14 1.04 -15.42
N ASN A 674 5.34 0.11 -14.50
CA ASN A 674 5.47 0.39 -13.06
C ASN A 674 6.72 1.23 -12.76
N VAL A 675 7.85 0.93 -13.40
CA VAL A 675 9.11 1.65 -13.21
C VAL A 675 9.03 3.07 -13.79
N LEU A 676 8.41 3.24 -14.94
CA LEU A 676 8.22 4.54 -15.59
C LEU A 676 7.14 5.41 -14.91
N ALA A 677 6.23 4.78 -14.17
CA ALA A 677 5.18 5.51 -13.47
C ALA A 677 5.81 6.52 -12.50
N TRP A 678 5.38 7.78 -12.60
CA TRP A 678 5.82 8.89 -11.74
C TRP A 678 7.30 9.25 -11.84
N ARG A 679 8.03 8.76 -12.89
CA ARG A 679 9.44 9.09 -13.14
C ARG A 679 9.61 9.79 -14.48
N ARG A 680 10.67 10.61 -14.56
CA ARG A 680 11.21 11.13 -15.81
C ARG A 680 12.36 10.25 -16.28
N PHE A 681 12.32 9.88 -17.53
CA PHE A 681 13.49 9.36 -18.22
C PHE A 681 14.42 10.53 -18.52
N VAL A 682 15.71 10.36 -18.29
CA VAL A 682 16.69 11.44 -18.44
C VAL A 682 17.89 10.99 -19.25
N VAL A 683 18.51 11.97 -19.88
CA VAL A 683 19.82 11.86 -20.55
C VAL A 683 20.79 12.81 -19.86
N THR A 684 22.00 12.35 -19.62
CA THR A 684 23.04 13.14 -18.97
C THR A 684 24.01 13.76 -19.98
N GLU A 685 24.83 14.72 -19.53
CA GLU A 685 25.82 15.42 -20.33
C GLU A 685 26.87 14.46 -20.94
N THR A 686 27.25 13.42 -20.22
CA THR A 686 28.17 12.40 -20.74
C THR A 686 27.49 11.32 -21.60
N GLY A 687 26.19 11.45 -21.86
CA GLY A 687 25.41 10.52 -22.69
C GLY A 687 25.00 9.24 -21.98
N ARG A 688 24.71 9.30 -20.66
CA ARG A 688 24.08 8.19 -19.91
C ARG A 688 22.58 8.35 -19.86
N LEU A 689 21.89 7.22 -19.71
CA LEU A 689 20.45 7.12 -19.56
C LEU A 689 20.08 6.88 -18.09
N GLY A 690 19.00 7.52 -17.64
CA GLY A 690 18.54 7.34 -16.27
C GLY A 690 17.04 7.52 -16.09
N LEU A 691 16.58 7.24 -14.86
CA LEU A 691 15.21 7.46 -14.39
C LEU A 691 15.24 8.16 -13.04
N THR A 692 14.55 9.28 -12.95
CA THR A 692 14.50 10.07 -11.73
C THR A 692 13.11 10.59 -11.41
N VAL A 693 12.97 11.25 -10.28
CA VAL A 693 11.71 11.83 -9.81
C VAL A 693 11.19 12.94 -10.75
N ALA A 694 9.89 13.16 -10.74
CA ALA A 694 9.24 14.14 -11.63
C ALA A 694 9.73 15.58 -11.48
N ALA A 695 10.26 15.95 -10.31
CA ALA A 695 10.75 17.29 -9.99
C ALA A 695 12.13 17.63 -10.56
N ALA A 696 12.81 16.67 -11.18
CA ALA A 696 14.10 16.91 -11.82
C ALA A 696 13.97 17.86 -13.02
N MET A 697 15.02 18.65 -13.25
CA MET A 697 15.09 19.65 -14.30
C MET A 697 16.43 19.55 -15.04
N ASP A 698 16.48 20.19 -16.20
CA ASP A 698 17.71 20.40 -16.94
C ASP A 698 18.74 21.19 -16.09
N GLY A 699 20.01 20.78 -16.16
CA GLY A 699 21.10 21.34 -15.38
C GLY A 699 21.25 20.77 -13.96
N ASP A 700 20.31 19.93 -13.48
CA ASP A 700 20.46 19.25 -12.19
C ASP A 700 21.67 18.32 -12.18
N THR A 701 22.34 18.23 -11.04
CA THR A 701 23.55 17.42 -10.88
C THR A 701 23.20 16.02 -10.38
N VAL A 702 23.77 15.02 -11.04
CA VAL A 702 23.77 13.62 -10.56
C VAL A 702 24.95 13.45 -9.63
N ALA A 703 24.68 13.05 -8.39
CA ALA A 703 25.70 12.86 -7.37
C ALA A 703 25.53 11.49 -6.68
N VAL A 704 26.64 10.91 -6.25
CA VAL A 704 26.64 9.72 -5.37
C VAL A 704 27.03 10.17 -3.97
N LEU A 705 26.15 9.89 -3.02
CA LEU A 705 26.41 10.11 -1.61
C LEU A 705 26.99 8.83 -1.01
N PRO A 706 28.21 8.85 -0.44
CA PRO A 706 28.78 7.68 0.20
C PRO A 706 27.85 7.16 1.29
N GLY A 707 27.47 5.86 1.23
CA GLY A 707 26.49 5.27 2.13
C GLY A 707 25.03 5.32 1.62
N CYS A 708 24.76 5.89 0.44
CA CYS A 708 23.47 5.79 -0.23
C CYS A 708 23.55 4.77 -1.38
N THR A 709 22.64 3.82 -1.42
CA THR A 709 22.67 2.70 -2.38
C THR A 709 22.37 3.12 -3.82
N THR A 710 21.68 4.25 -4.02
CA THR A 710 21.43 4.85 -5.35
C THR A 710 22.06 6.23 -5.46
N PRO A 711 22.43 6.67 -6.68
CA PRO A 711 22.71 8.07 -6.91
C PRO A 711 21.50 8.96 -6.60
N VAL A 712 21.74 10.23 -6.41
CA VAL A 712 20.72 11.25 -6.16
C VAL A 712 20.84 12.42 -7.12
N VAL A 713 19.75 13.12 -7.30
CA VAL A 713 19.71 14.41 -8.01
C VAL A 713 19.77 15.53 -6.99
N ILE A 714 20.72 16.43 -7.15
CA ILE A 714 20.86 17.64 -6.35
C ILE A 714 20.84 18.88 -7.24
N ARG A 715 20.28 19.97 -6.71
CA ARG A 715 20.20 21.26 -7.41
C ARG A 715 20.89 22.34 -6.60
N HIS A 716 21.73 23.11 -7.25
CA HIS A 716 22.37 24.28 -6.61
C HIS A 716 21.32 25.36 -6.34
N VAL A 717 21.20 25.81 -5.10
CA VAL A 717 20.24 26.86 -4.70
C VAL A 717 20.90 27.76 -3.67
N GLY A 718 21.09 29.05 -4.00
CA GLY A 718 21.72 30.02 -3.10
C GLY A 718 23.14 29.57 -2.67
N PRO A 719 23.41 29.47 -1.35
CA PRO A 719 24.75 29.12 -0.86
C PRO A 719 25.02 27.61 -0.80
N GLY A 720 24.03 26.75 -1.17
CA GLY A 720 24.16 25.30 -1.01
C GLY A 720 23.36 24.53 -2.02
N TRP A 721 22.87 23.36 -1.60
CA TRP A 721 22.22 22.38 -2.47
C TRP A 721 20.86 21.97 -1.92
N LYS A 722 19.99 21.62 -2.83
CA LYS A 722 18.69 21.00 -2.55
C LYS A 722 18.70 19.58 -3.06
N LEU A 723 18.34 18.64 -2.22
CA LEU A 723 18.09 17.26 -2.62
C LEU A 723 16.74 17.19 -3.37
N ILE A 724 16.75 16.66 -4.59
CA ILE A 724 15.54 16.54 -5.44
C ILE A 724 14.94 15.15 -5.31
N GLY A 725 15.76 14.11 -5.26
CA GLY A 725 15.34 12.72 -5.06
C GLY A 725 16.34 11.71 -5.61
N GLU A 726 15.95 10.42 -5.60
CA GLU A 726 16.77 9.34 -6.14
C GLU A 726 16.79 9.34 -7.67
N ILE A 727 17.87 8.79 -8.23
CA ILE A 727 18.01 8.55 -9.66
C ILE A 727 18.60 7.16 -9.91
N PHE A 728 18.05 6.43 -10.88
CA PHE A 728 18.73 5.31 -11.52
C PHE A 728 19.53 5.84 -12.72
N VAL A 729 20.79 5.44 -12.86
CA VAL A 729 21.60 5.73 -14.06
C VAL A 729 22.27 4.44 -14.49
N TYR A 730 21.97 3.98 -15.69
CA TYR A 730 22.58 2.76 -16.22
C TYR A 730 24.08 2.90 -16.37
N GLY A 731 24.84 2.02 -15.71
CA GLY A 731 26.29 2.06 -15.62
C GLY A 731 26.87 2.88 -14.45
N LEU A 732 26.01 3.24 -13.44
CA LEU A 732 26.46 3.90 -12.20
C LEU A 732 25.87 3.25 -10.93
N MET A 733 25.32 2.03 -11.04
CA MET A 733 24.54 1.44 -9.95
C MET A 733 25.31 0.42 -9.10
N SER A 734 26.57 0.10 -9.45
CA SER A 734 27.32 -1.03 -8.84
C SER A 734 28.68 -0.62 -8.28
N GLY A 735 28.95 0.69 -8.10
CA GLY A 735 30.24 1.20 -7.56
C GLY A 735 31.20 1.74 -8.62
N GLU A 736 30.76 1.91 -9.86
CA GLU A 736 31.56 2.50 -10.96
C GLU A 736 32.10 3.88 -10.57
N THR A 737 31.40 4.57 -9.70
CA THR A 737 31.77 5.91 -9.18
C THR A 737 33.15 5.92 -8.50
N ALA A 738 33.52 4.86 -7.79
CA ALA A 738 34.83 4.78 -7.14
C ALA A 738 35.98 4.77 -8.18
N THR A 739 35.80 4.07 -9.29
CA THR A 739 36.75 4.08 -10.41
C THR A 739 36.81 5.44 -11.08
N MET A 740 35.68 6.14 -11.21
CA MET A 740 35.63 7.49 -11.78
C MET A 740 36.37 8.52 -10.90
N VAL A 741 36.27 8.41 -9.58
CA VAL A 741 37.06 9.24 -8.65
C VAL A 741 38.54 8.94 -8.81
N GLY A 742 38.95 7.68 -8.87
CA GLY A 742 40.33 7.25 -9.03
C GLY A 742 40.97 7.73 -10.35
N SER A 743 40.20 7.84 -11.42
CA SER A 743 40.64 8.33 -12.72
C SER A 743 40.52 9.83 -12.90
N GLY A 744 39.95 10.55 -11.94
CA GLY A 744 39.66 12.00 -12.06
C GLY A 744 38.45 12.33 -12.95
N ALA A 745 37.65 11.35 -13.34
CA ALA A 745 36.44 11.53 -14.13
C ALA A 745 35.23 11.99 -13.29
N ALA A 746 35.32 11.90 -11.96
CA ALA A 746 34.33 12.43 -11.04
C ALA A 746 35.00 13.17 -9.90
N GLU A 747 34.33 14.23 -9.40
CA GLU A 747 34.88 15.13 -8.39
C GLU A 747 34.17 14.92 -7.04
N VAL A 748 34.98 14.83 -5.98
CA VAL A 748 34.48 14.80 -4.60
C VAL A 748 34.35 16.23 -4.09
N ARG A 749 33.18 16.63 -3.66
CA ARG A 749 32.90 17.97 -3.10
C ARG A 749 32.15 17.87 -1.79
N GLU A 750 32.42 18.84 -0.91
CA GLU A 750 31.56 19.06 0.23
C GLU A 750 30.26 19.73 -0.23
N VAL A 751 29.13 19.18 0.23
CA VAL A 751 27.79 19.70 -0.06
C VAL A 751 27.07 19.99 1.25
N LYS A 752 26.30 21.08 1.25
CA LYS A 752 25.37 21.45 2.32
C LYS A 752 23.97 21.36 1.75
N LEU A 753 23.18 20.39 2.23
CA LEU A 753 21.79 20.19 1.85
C LEU A 753 20.90 20.98 2.81
N TYR A 754 20.10 21.89 2.22
CA TYR A 754 19.18 22.76 2.95
C TYR A 754 17.73 22.30 2.80
#